data_4c1ad78d35e9b7b8f52dbac4bbb1bda0
#
_entry.id   4c1ad78d35e9b7b8f52dbac4bbb1bda0
#
_cell.length_a   1.000
_cell.length_b   1.000
_cell.length_c   1.000
_cell.angle_alpha   90.00
_cell.angle_beta   90.00
_cell.angle_gamma   90.00
#
_symmetry.space_group_name_H-M   'P 1'
#
loop_
_entity.id
_entity.type
_entity.pdbx_description
1 polymer ?
#
loop_
_entity_poly.entity_id
_entity_poly.type
_entity_poly.pdbx_seq_one_letter_code
_entity_poly.pdbx_strand_id
1 'polypeptide(L)'
;MKPSLVSLKPGGSSALSLFFGAMVILAASGVSAAGKTSGTWPQGYEFRTDPVARTEMLSTPYYRVIHDLNRGGAISHISYTYGKSQNLLKTPLACGVGIAGDKPGSFSDSSNPVPLVKHERSGDAEIVTVESALMGAQNSHTGIVVRTRYEYRWGYIKIHRTFTFPEAIELRRLTVLSSVLDPSFTDYGYRENIFEQQGANPSSFGVCEWGKMRAGSHFDTPVQRRFLPRYVVLLNPGTEGIEWFVSSDLAQWDYQLSQTHGIGYFGISASMNPLGVALAIDPLNLPRGSVKMAAGSSVAFDFYIGMPILEGHANRPWLHDSFNRNRGNWVSEEQISNWAKSGIRTVHCHNDGDAYDDGLFWKDGTYPPYPPEDMNKYDRVLELCRKYGIRTATYFSNKELHPVADAFKEHGEEWGRKPDDTGMLYHNRYRNDEFGAQMCLKSGWLEHLKFTIDRVLTNHKLDGVYYDWNVALYCNNPLHVGQSSNGISPQNAVGALALSRTGHWDMDELIQLMEWTRKRVGPDGMIILHNTMAPMFATENFADYVVGMEWGYGALLTGIPPVRDLPAEWNFAGARSRGVIGYGTLAPGAPESLSRLQALQTLLTGVAPWPASHEATDLYNLLRPIGNVESCKFEDWRSGAVSTGDNDCVSAVYSRPGEAYIIAGNLSDSRKDMRIKVDCAKLPYPLKGTNSSRVFDGIRWMKVNAGAQGAIDVTIPARGAVLLHIAD
;
A
#
# COMPACT_ATOMS: atom_id res chain seq x y z
N MET A 1 60.48 -18.38 -26.25
CA MET A 1 61.23 -19.45 -25.61
C MET A 1 60.29 -20.27 -24.73
N LYS A 2 59.98 -21.47 -25.15
CA LYS A 2 59.53 -22.61 -24.33
C LYS A 2 60.84 -23.36 -23.91
N PRO A 3 60.89 -24.27 -22.91
CA PRO A 3 59.90 -25.26 -22.45
C PRO A 3 59.84 -25.33 -20.90
N SER A 4 59.25 -26.24 -20.17
CA SER A 4 58.92 -27.65 -20.40
C SER A 4 58.00 -28.22 -19.30
N LEU A 5 57.24 -29.20 -19.70
CA LEU A 5 56.48 -30.15 -18.91
C LEU A 5 57.34 -31.03 -17.99
N VAL A 6 56.80 -31.38 -16.80
CA VAL A 6 57.04 -32.71 -16.21
C VAL A 6 55.75 -33.32 -15.68
N SER A 7 55.45 -34.49 -16.19
CA SER A 7 54.41 -35.43 -15.83
C SER A 7 54.92 -36.41 -14.77
N LEU A 8 54.07 -36.83 -13.84
CA LEU A 8 54.13 -38.17 -13.24
C LEU A 8 52.77 -38.60 -12.66
N LYS A 9 52.25 -39.71 -13.19
CA LYS A 9 51.24 -40.64 -12.67
C LYS A 9 51.95 -41.89 -12.16
N PRO A 10 51.26 -42.93 -11.64
CA PRO A 10 50.10 -43.08 -10.73
C PRO A 10 50.37 -44.14 -9.63
N GLY A 11 49.43 -44.41 -8.75
CA GLY A 11 49.41 -45.68 -8.03
C GLY A 11 48.62 -45.70 -6.71
N GLY A 12 47.67 -46.62 -6.61
CA GLY A 12 47.27 -47.22 -5.34
C GLY A 12 45.80 -47.22 -4.99
N SER A 13 45.08 -48.25 -5.45
CA SER A 13 43.76 -48.69 -5.00
C SER A 13 43.72 -49.12 -3.53
N SER A 14 42.69 -48.79 -2.79
CA SER A 14 42.04 -49.74 -1.87
C SER A 14 40.63 -49.28 -1.52
N ALA A 15 39.67 -50.16 -1.68
CA ALA A 15 38.31 -50.07 -1.26
C ALA A 15 38.16 -50.19 0.26
N LEU A 16 37.19 -49.52 0.86
CA LEU A 16 36.30 -50.10 1.91
C LEU A 16 35.08 -49.22 2.21
N SER A 17 33.94 -49.81 1.93
CA SER A 17 32.71 -49.86 2.77
C SER A 17 32.01 -48.60 3.26
N LEU A 18 30.86 -48.38 2.65
CA LEU A 18 29.53 -48.05 3.22
C LEU A 18 29.43 -47.79 4.73
N PHE A 19 29.00 -46.55 5.07
CA PHE A 19 28.07 -46.32 6.16
C PHE A 19 27.12 -45.15 5.76
N PHE A 20 25.85 -45.51 5.52
CA PHE A 20 24.75 -44.54 5.45
C PHE A 20 24.50 -44.01 6.84
N GLY A 21 24.84 -42.76 7.09
CA GLY A 21 24.41 -41.98 8.24
C GLY A 21 23.61 -40.79 7.74
N ALA A 22 22.29 -40.92 7.73
CA ALA A 22 21.39 -39.81 7.47
C ALA A 22 21.53 -38.80 8.62
N MET A 23 22.34 -37.80 8.43
CA MET A 23 22.39 -36.63 9.32
C MET A 23 21.36 -35.63 8.85
N VAL A 24 20.16 -35.70 9.44
CA VAL A 24 19.16 -34.64 9.31
C VAL A 24 19.74 -33.42 10.02
N ILE A 25 20.34 -32.53 9.26
CA ILE A 25 20.66 -31.18 9.73
C ILE A 25 19.33 -30.41 9.77
N LEU A 26 18.69 -30.40 10.91
CA LEU A 26 17.73 -29.37 11.27
C LEU A 26 18.51 -28.04 11.29
N ALA A 27 18.54 -27.36 10.16
CA ALA A 27 18.90 -25.95 10.14
C ALA A 27 17.79 -25.21 10.89
N ALA A 28 17.99 -25.00 12.19
CA ALA A 28 17.30 -23.97 12.90
C ALA A 28 17.60 -22.65 12.16
N SER A 29 16.65 -22.23 11.33
CA SER A 29 16.64 -20.87 10.78
C SER A 29 16.48 -19.93 11.97
N GLY A 30 17.60 -19.53 12.54
CA GLY A 30 17.66 -18.35 13.38
C GLY A 30 17.13 -17.20 12.54
N VAL A 31 15.93 -16.74 12.87
CA VAL A 31 15.45 -15.45 12.43
C VAL A 31 16.43 -14.43 13.02
N SER A 32 17.43 -14.09 12.27
CA SER A 32 18.27 -12.93 12.53
C SER A 32 17.32 -11.76 12.63
N ALA A 33 17.23 -11.13 13.80
CA ALA A 33 16.65 -9.82 13.92
C ALA A 33 17.26 -8.98 12.81
N ALA A 34 16.43 -8.45 11.91
CA ALA A 34 16.88 -7.72 10.74
C ALA A 34 17.80 -6.61 11.22
N GLY A 35 19.09 -6.82 11.06
CA GLY A 35 20.09 -5.84 11.38
C GLY A 35 19.82 -4.63 10.51
N LYS A 36 20.04 -3.45 11.06
CA LYS A 36 19.94 -2.16 10.38
C LYS A 36 20.44 -2.30 8.95
N THR A 37 19.50 -2.33 8.00
CA THR A 37 19.88 -2.37 6.59
C THR A 37 20.47 -1.02 6.24
N SER A 38 21.74 -0.99 5.94
CA SER A 38 22.40 0.22 5.50
C SER A 38 21.78 0.68 4.17
N GLY A 39 21.03 1.70 4.22
CA GLY A 39 20.62 2.73 3.26
C GLY A 39 20.53 2.49 1.77
N THR A 40 20.66 1.31 1.24
CA THR A 40 20.44 1.02 -0.18
C THR A 40 19.22 0.13 -0.36
N TRP A 41 18.25 0.66 -0.97
CA TRP A 41 16.95 0.11 -1.28
C TRP A 41 16.88 -0.30 -2.77
N PRO A 42 16.33 -1.47 -3.12
CA PRO A 42 16.03 -2.64 -2.30
C PRO A 42 17.28 -3.52 -2.11
N GLN A 43 17.37 -4.17 -0.95
CA GLN A 43 18.45 -5.08 -0.64
C GLN A 43 17.96 -6.51 -0.57
N GLY A 44 18.82 -7.44 -1.01
CA GLY A 44 18.67 -8.85 -0.70
C GLY A 44 17.70 -9.60 -1.58
N TYR A 45 17.67 -9.37 -2.88
CA TYR A 45 17.03 -10.29 -3.79
C TYR A 45 17.83 -11.57 -3.91
N GLU A 46 17.16 -12.69 -3.75
CA GLU A 46 17.71 -14.01 -4.04
C GLU A 46 16.90 -14.65 -5.18
N PHE A 47 17.58 -15.00 -6.25
CA PHE A 47 16.98 -15.69 -7.38
C PHE A 47 17.51 -17.13 -7.43
N ARG A 48 16.59 -18.10 -7.54
CA ARG A 48 16.93 -19.53 -7.62
C ARG A 48 16.11 -20.19 -8.70
N THR A 49 16.78 -21.03 -9.51
CA THR A 49 16.14 -21.91 -10.49
C THR A 49 16.12 -23.33 -9.95
N ASP A 50 14.94 -23.97 -9.98
CA ASP A 50 14.79 -25.40 -9.76
C ASP A 50 14.49 -26.09 -11.09
N PRO A 51 15.48 -26.77 -11.70
CA PRO A 51 15.30 -27.42 -12.98
C PRO A 51 14.43 -28.68 -12.91
N VAL A 52 14.29 -29.28 -11.73
CA VAL A 52 13.44 -30.49 -11.56
C VAL A 52 11.99 -30.10 -11.43
N ALA A 53 11.67 -29.16 -10.56
CA ALA A 53 10.34 -28.61 -10.44
C ALA A 53 9.97 -27.70 -11.63
N ARG A 54 10.96 -27.29 -12.42
CA ARG A 54 10.84 -26.30 -13.48
C ARG A 54 10.20 -24.99 -12.98
N THR A 55 10.81 -24.43 -11.96
CA THR A 55 10.38 -23.18 -11.36
C THR A 55 11.53 -22.20 -11.20
N GLU A 56 11.20 -20.92 -11.25
CA GLU A 56 12.11 -19.85 -10.91
C GLU A 56 11.55 -19.08 -9.72
N MET A 57 12.32 -18.99 -8.66
CA MET A 57 11.93 -18.37 -7.41
C MET A 57 12.71 -17.08 -7.18
N LEU A 58 12.00 -16.01 -6.91
CA LEU A 58 12.56 -14.77 -6.40
C LEU A 58 12.11 -14.58 -4.95
N SER A 59 13.07 -14.36 -4.07
CA SER A 59 12.84 -14.05 -2.67
C SER A 59 13.42 -12.69 -2.32
N THR A 60 12.67 -11.93 -1.55
CA THR A 60 13.08 -10.69 -0.90
C THR A 60 12.96 -10.86 0.62
N PRO A 61 13.42 -9.94 1.45
CA PRO A 61 13.16 -10.00 2.89
C PRO A 61 11.68 -9.99 3.26
N TYR A 62 10.78 -9.59 2.35
CA TYR A 62 9.37 -9.34 2.64
C TYR A 62 8.41 -10.29 1.94
N TYR A 63 8.77 -10.77 0.75
CA TYR A 63 7.90 -11.64 -0.04
C TYR A 63 8.69 -12.64 -0.88
N ARG A 64 8.02 -13.68 -1.28
CA ARG A 64 8.50 -14.69 -2.23
C ARG A 64 7.54 -14.82 -3.39
N VAL A 65 8.10 -14.95 -4.60
CA VAL A 65 7.36 -15.19 -5.85
C VAL A 65 7.96 -16.40 -6.55
N ILE A 66 7.11 -17.24 -7.14
CA ILE A 66 7.55 -18.39 -7.95
C ILE A 66 6.89 -18.33 -9.31
N HIS A 67 7.69 -18.35 -10.36
CA HIS A 67 7.28 -18.60 -11.73
C HIS A 67 7.26 -20.10 -12.00
N ASP A 68 6.14 -20.59 -12.53
CA ASP A 68 5.99 -22.02 -12.90
C ASP A 68 6.15 -22.20 -14.40
N LEU A 69 7.26 -22.81 -14.81
CA LEU A 69 7.57 -23.05 -16.21
C LEU A 69 6.69 -24.14 -16.84
N ASN A 70 6.01 -24.96 -16.03
CA ASN A 70 5.02 -25.90 -16.53
C ASN A 70 3.68 -25.21 -16.81
N ARG A 71 3.54 -23.97 -16.37
CA ARG A 71 2.34 -23.15 -16.49
C ARG A 71 2.64 -21.80 -17.13
N GLY A 72 3.28 -21.82 -18.29
CA GLY A 72 3.54 -20.63 -19.09
C GLY A 72 4.53 -19.65 -18.48
N GLY A 73 5.27 -20.01 -17.44
CA GLY A 73 6.11 -19.10 -16.70
C GLY A 73 5.33 -18.06 -15.89
N ALA A 74 4.02 -18.27 -15.72
CA ALA A 74 3.18 -17.41 -14.93
C ALA A 74 3.55 -17.47 -13.44
N ILE A 75 3.30 -16.42 -12.70
CA ILE A 75 3.49 -16.40 -11.23
C ILE A 75 2.44 -17.35 -10.62
N SER A 76 2.88 -18.43 -10.02
CA SER A 76 2.04 -19.45 -9.39
C SER A 76 2.02 -19.38 -7.87
N HIS A 77 2.93 -18.57 -7.29
CA HIS A 77 3.05 -18.44 -5.86
C HIS A 77 3.44 -17.01 -5.48
N ILE A 78 2.72 -16.46 -4.54
CA ILE A 78 3.08 -15.26 -3.80
C ILE A 78 2.86 -15.55 -2.31
N SER A 79 3.85 -15.29 -1.49
CA SER A 79 3.72 -15.36 -0.03
C SER A 79 4.52 -14.24 0.63
N TYR A 80 4.07 -13.81 1.78
CA TYR A 80 4.75 -12.80 2.60
C TYR A 80 5.50 -13.45 3.75
N THR A 81 6.68 -12.93 4.07
CA THR A 81 7.50 -13.47 5.18
C THR A 81 6.84 -13.27 6.53
N TYR A 82 5.97 -12.28 6.67
CA TYR A 82 5.18 -11.97 7.86
C TYR A 82 3.76 -12.53 7.79
N GLY A 83 3.33 -13.03 6.63
CA GLY A 83 1.97 -13.50 6.39
C GLY A 83 1.69 -14.87 7.01
N LYS A 84 0.40 -15.19 7.10
CA LYS A 84 -0.08 -16.50 7.55
C LYS A 84 -0.33 -17.45 6.38
N SER A 85 -0.63 -16.90 5.21
CA SER A 85 -0.91 -17.68 4.02
C SER A 85 0.39 -18.24 3.43
N GLN A 86 0.41 -19.54 3.20
CA GLN A 86 1.54 -20.19 2.55
C GLN A 86 1.65 -19.76 1.08
N ASN A 87 0.53 -19.57 0.41
CA ASN A 87 0.42 -19.06 -0.94
C ASN A 87 -0.88 -18.27 -1.09
N LEU A 88 -0.77 -17.02 -1.53
CA LEU A 88 -1.94 -16.17 -1.79
C LEU A 88 -2.71 -16.58 -3.05
N LEU A 89 -2.12 -17.38 -3.91
CA LEU A 89 -2.69 -17.80 -5.20
C LEU A 89 -3.17 -19.24 -5.13
N LYS A 90 -4.40 -19.50 -5.58
CA LYS A 90 -4.92 -20.83 -5.82
C LYS A 90 -4.73 -21.26 -7.29
N THR A 91 -4.67 -20.27 -8.19
CA THR A 91 -4.29 -20.46 -9.60
C THR A 91 -3.22 -19.43 -9.98
N PRO A 92 -2.39 -19.71 -11.01
CA PRO A 92 -1.39 -18.75 -11.46
C PRO A 92 -1.99 -17.41 -11.86
N LEU A 93 -1.19 -16.34 -11.77
CA LEU A 93 -1.50 -15.04 -12.37
C LEU A 93 -1.35 -15.14 -13.88
N ALA A 94 -2.40 -15.57 -14.54
CA ALA A 94 -2.43 -15.84 -15.96
C ALA A 94 -2.97 -14.65 -16.78
N CYS A 95 -2.70 -14.69 -18.07
CA CYS A 95 -3.36 -13.83 -19.05
C CYS A 95 -3.94 -14.68 -20.19
N GLY A 96 -4.76 -14.07 -21.03
CA GLY A 96 -5.35 -14.83 -22.13
C GLY A 96 -6.30 -14.06 -23.00
N VAL A 97 -6.92 -14.78 -23.93
CA VAL A 97 -7.92 -14.24 -24.85
C VAL A 97 -9.13 -15.17 -24.97
N GLY A 98 -10.28 -14.57 -25.20
CA GLY A 98 -11.46 -15.24 -25.70
C GLY A 98 -11.62 -14.96 -27.19
N ILE A 99 -11.57 -16.00 -28.03
CA ILE A 99 -11.69 -15.90 -29.48
C ILE A 99 -13.14 -16.15 -29.88
N ALA A 100 -13.62 -15.39 -30.89
CA ALA A 100 -14.88 -15.56 -31.56
C ALA A 100 -14.65 -16.15 -32.97
N GLY A 101 -15.72 -16.37 -33.75
CA GLY A 101 -15.63 -16.84 -35.13
C GLY A 101 -15.49 -18.35 -35.26
N ASP A 102 -14.72 -18.80 -36.26
CA ASP A 102 -14.66 -20.22 -36.68
C ASP A 102 -13.99 -21.14 -35.64
N LYS A 103 -13.15 -20.63 -34.80
CA LYS A 103 -12.45 -21.37 -33.73
C LYS A 103 -12.69 -20.71 -32.36
N PRO A 104 -13.92 -20.74 -31.86
CA PRO A 104 -14.23 -20.11 -30.60
C PRO A 104 -13.56 -20.85 -29.44
N GLY A 105 -13.08 -20.09 -28.44
CA GLY A 105 -12.44 -20.71 -27.29
C GLY A 105 -11.75 -19.68 -26.38
N SER A 106 -11.34 -20.17 -25.21
CA SER A 106 -10.52 -19.44 -24.28
C SER A 106 -9.10 -20.02 -24.30
N PHE A 107 -8.13 -19.14 -24.38
CA PHE A 107 -6.72 -19.48 -24.47
C PHE A 107 -5.93 -18.69 -23.43
N SER A 108 -5.00 -19.36 -22.76
CA SER A 108 -4.21 -18.79 -21.67
C SER A 108 -2.73 -19.11 -21.83
N ASP A 109 -1.89 -18.20 -21.36
CA ASP A 109 -0.44 -18.44 -21.22
C ASP A 109 -0.15 -19.57 -20.23
N SER A 110 -0.90 -19.66 -19.14
CA SER A 110 -0.74 -20.71 -18.13
C SER A 110 -1.00 -22.13 -18.62
N SER A 111 -1.51 -22.29 -19.82
CA SER A 111 -1.68 -23.59 -20.49
C SER A 111 -0.44 -24.02 -21.30
N ASN A 112 0.56 -23.16 -21.44
CA ASN A 112 1.79 -23.48 -22.19
C ASN A 112 2.81 -24.17 -21.25
N PRO A 113 3.21 -25.43 -21.54
CA PRO A 113 4.18 -26.14 -20.71
C PRO A 113 5.64 -25.82 -21.04
N VAL A 114 5.92 -25.01 -22.06
CA VAL A 114 7.29 -24.74 -22.56
C VAL A 114 7.50 -23.23 -22.86
N PRO A 115 7.34 -22.34 -21.90
CA PRO A 115 7.64 -20.94 -22.10
C PRO A 115 9.16 -20.72 -22.24
N LEU A 116 9.54 -19.59 -22.85
CA LEU A 116 10.89 -19.08 -22.78
C LEU A 116 10.98 -18.11 -21.62
N VAL A 117 11.93 -18.32 -20.72
CA VAL A 117 12.13 -17.45 -19.55
C VAL A 117 13.57 -16.96 -19.53
N LYS A 118 13.74 -15.67 -19.30
CA LYS A 118 15.03 -15.03 -19.15
C LYS A 118 15.03 -14.21 -17.87
N HIS A 119 16.05 -14.40 -17.06
CA HIS A 119 16.31 -13.57 -15.88
C HIS A 119 17.49 -12.64 -16.15
N GLU A 120 17.37 -11.40 -15.70
CA GLU A 120 18.42 -10.40 -15.75
C GLU A 120 18.32 -9.42 -14.59
N ARG A 121 19.43 -8.81 -14.23
CA ARG A 121 19.46 -7.71 -13.25
C ARG A 121 19.77 -6.40 -13.95
N SER A 122 19.02 -5.36 -13.64
CA SER A 122 19.23 -4.01 -14.16
C SER A 122 19.18 -2.99 -13.02
N GLY A 123 20.35 -2.46 -12.66
CA GLY A 123 20.50 -1.60 -11.51
C GLY A 123 20.11 -2.32 -10.21
N ASP A 124 19.12 -1.80 -9.53
CA ASP A 124 18.53 -2.35 -8.30
C ASP A 124 17.22 -3.13 -8.53
N ALA A 125 16.90 -3.47 -9.78
CA ALA A 125 15.75 -4.30 -10.15
C ALA A 125 16.16 -5.70 -10.60
N GLU A 126 15.42 -6.70 -10.17
CA GLU A 126 15.44 -8.03 -10.77
C GLU A 126 14.34 -8.11 -11.84
N ILE A 127 14.69 -8.61 -13.01
CA ILE A 127 13.80 -8.64 -14.16
C ILE A 127 13.65 -10.07 -14.62
N VAL A 128 12.41 -10.54 -14.71
CA VAL A 128 12.06 -11.82 -15.34
C VAL A 128 11.25 -11.52 -16.60
N THR A 129 11.75 -11.97 -17.74
CA THR A 129 11.02 -11.88 -19.02
C THR A 129 10.53 -13.26 -19.40
N VAL A 130 9.22 -13.37 -19.61
CA VAL A 130 8.56 -14.61 -20.03
C VAL A 130 7.95 -14.42 -21.41
N GLU A 131 8.21 -15.35 -22.31
CA GLU A 131 7.52 -15.43 -23.59
C GLU A 131 6.77 -16.76 -23.66
N SER A 132 5.46 -16.67 -23.83
CA SER A 132 4.55 -17.81 -23.79
C SER A 132 3.52 -17.74 -24.92
N ALA A 133 3.27 -18.86 -25.58
CA ALA A 133 2.16 -18.97 -26.50
C ALA A 133 0.84 -19.13 -25.75
N LEU A 134 -0.25 -18.55 -26.24
CA LEU A 134 -1.58 -18.77 -25.70
C LEU A 134 -2.11 -20.10 -26.19
N MET A 135 -2.40 -20.99 -25.26
CA MET A 135 -2.88 -22.33 -25.53
C MET A 135 -4.26 -22.55 -24.91
N GLY A 136 -5.08 -23.31 -25.59
CA GLY A 136 -6.40 -23.74 -25.16
C GLY A 136 -6.45 -25.22 -24.76
N ALA A 137 -7.65 -25.71 -24.56
CA ALA A 137 -7.89 -27.10 -24.23
C ALA A 137 -7.31 -28.03 -25.36
N GLN A 138 -6.83 -29.22 -24.94
CA GLN A 138 -6.22 -30.23 -25.85
C GLN A 138 -5.01 -29.68 -26.62
N ASN A 139 -4.25 -28.72 -26.00
CA ASN A 139 -3.08 -28.10 -26.63
C ASN A 139 -3.39 -27.38 -27.97
N SER A 140 -4.60 -26.91 -28.15
CA SER A 140 -4.93 -26.06 -29.30
C SER A 140 -4.15 -24.74 -29.26
N HIS A 141 -3.59 -24.35 -30.41
CA HIS A 141 -2.76 -23.15 -30.54
C HIS A 141 -3.50 -22.05 -31.29
N THR A 142 -3.30 -20.83 -30.87
CA THR A 142 -3.79 -19.63 -31.57
C THR A 142 -2.73 -18.95 -32.42
N GLY A 143 -1.46 -19.30 -32.23
CA GLY A 143 -0.32 -18.55 -32.76
C GLY A 143 -0.02 -17.25 -31.98
N ILE A 144 -0.92 -16.80 -31.12
CA ILE A 144 -0.71 -15.59 -30.31
C ILE A 144 0.40 -15.85 -29.30
N VAL A 145 1.37 -14.95 -29.28
CA VAL A 145 2.47 -14.96 -28.32
C VAL A 145 2.31 -13.80 -27.35
N VAL A 146 2.50 -14.11 -26.07
CA VAL A 146 2.53 -13.10 -25.02
C VAL A 146 3.94 -13.01 -24.48
N ARG A 147 4.49 -11.80 -24.51
CA ARG A 147 5.74 -11.49 -23.86
C ARG A 147 5.45 -10.62 -22.63
N THR A 148 5.85 -11.08 -21.46
CA THR A 148 5.69 -10.37 -20.19
C THR A 148 7.05 -10.10 -19.58
N ARG A 149 7.33 -8.84 -19.26
CA ARG A 149 8.46 -8.41 -18.48
C ARG A 149 7.98 -8.06 -17.09
N TYR A 150 8.45 -8.78 -16.08
CA TYR A 150 8.23 -8.52 -14.67
C TYR A 150 9.46 -7.82 -14.10
N GLU A 151 9.29 -6.63 -13.58
CA GLU A 151 10.32 -5.88 -12.88
C GLU A 151 10.00 -5.87 -11.40
N TYR A 152 10.80 -6.59 -10.62
CA TYR A 152 10.63 -6.76 -9.20
C TYR A 152 11.26 -5.62 -8.45
N ARG A 153 10.46 -5.02 -7.61
CA ARG A 153 10.82 -3.92 -6.72
C ARG A 153 10.39 -4.23 -5.30
N TRP A 154 10.72 -3.33 -4.45
CA TRP A 154 10.35 -3.36 -3.05
C TRP A 154 8.85 -3.35 -2.83
N GLY A 155 8.07 -4.15 -2.63
CA GLY A 155 6.64 -4.10 -2.40
C GLY A 155 5.78 -3.84 -3.63
N TYR A 156 6.34 -3.95 -4.83
CA TYR A 156 5.57 -3.97 -6.05
C TYR A 156 6.29 -4.69 -7.19
N ILE A 157 5.51 -5.12 -8.16
CA ILE A 157 5.99 -5.70 -9.41
C ILE A 157 5.44 -4.82 -10.54
N LYS A 158 6.32 -4.18 -11.32
CA LYS A 158 5.93 -3.51 -12.56
C LYS A 158 5.86 -4.56 -13.67
N ILE A 159 4.75 -4.59 -14.39
CA ILE A 159 4.50 -5.59 -15.43
C ILE A 159 4.25 -4.88 -16.75
N HIS A 160 5.07 -5.20 -17.74
CA HIS A 160 4.85 -4.86 -19.13
C HIS A 160 4.46 -6.14 -19.89
N ARG A 161 3.27 -6.17 -20.49
CA ARG A 161 2.72 -7.34 -21.16
C ARG A 161 2.29 -7.01 -22.58
N THR A 162 2.88 -7.69 -23.56
CA THR A 162 2.60 -7.51 -24.98
C THR A 162 1.97 -8.78 -25.55
N PHE A 163 0.84 -8.63 -26.21
CA PHE A 163 0.18 -9.67 -27.00
C PHE A 163 0.50 -9.41 -28.47
N THR A 164 1.04 -10.41 -29.19
CA THR A 164 1.34 -10.34 -30.61
C THR A 164 0.42 -11.30 -31.38
N PHE A 165 -0.24 -10.77 -32.39
CA PHE A 165 -1.22 -11.48 -33.22
C PHE A 165 -0.60 -11.77 -34.59
N PRO A 166 -0.02 -12.94 -34.85
CA PRO A 166 0.64 -13.24 -36.13
C PRO A 166 -0.35 -13.31 -37.28
N GLU A 167 -1.59 -13.73 -37.01
CA GLU A 167 -2.69 -13.79 -37.96
C GLU A 167 -3.85 -12.88 -37.55
N ALA A 168 -4.72 -12.55 -38.52
CA ALA A 168 -5.94 -11.80 -38.21
C ALA A 168 -6.89 -12.69 -37.38
N ILE A 169 -7.36 -12.16 -36.25
CA ILE A 169 -8.17 -12.93 -35.32
C ILE A 169 -9.29 -12.07 -34.72
N GLU A 170 -10.42 -12.69 -34.44
CA GLU A 170 -11.55 -12.02 -33.78
C GLU A 170 -11.55 -12.27 -32.29
N LEU A 171 -11.39 -11.21 -31.52
CA LEU A 171 -11.41 -11.27 -30.06
C LEU A 171 -12.76 -10.86 -29.49
N ARG A 172 -13.26 -11.66 -28.56
CA ARG A 172 -14.38 -11.28 -27.67
C ARG A 172 -13.87 -10.78 -26.32
N ARG A 173 -12.75 -11.32 -25.86
CA ARG A 173 -12.16 -10.96 -24.58
C ARG A 173 -10.64 -10.91 -24.68
N LEU A 174 -10.04 -9.96 -23.98
CA LEU A 174 -8.61 -9.92 -23.70
C LEU A 174 -8.44 -9.70 -22.20
N THR A 175 -7.75 -10.61 -21.56
CA THR A 175 -7.50 -10.60 -20.12
C THR A 175 -6.02 -10.39 -19.89
N VAL A 176 -5.66 -9.33 -19.19
CA VAL A 176 -4.24 -9.06 -18.86
C VAL A 176 -3.81 -9.71 -17.55
N LEU A 177 -4.75 -9.98 -16.67
CA LEU A 177 -4.51 -10.69 -15.42
C LEU A 177 -5.77 -11.42 -14.99
N SER A 178 -5.63 -12.69 -14.65
CA SER A 178 -6.66 -13.47 -13.97
C SER A 178 -6.02 -14.45 -12.99
N SER A 179 -6.68 -14.66 -11.87
CA SER A 179 -6.28 -15.67 -10.88
C SER A 179 -7.44 -15.99 -9.95
N VAL A 180 -7.34 -17.08 -9.24
CA VAL A 180 -8.12 -17.34 -8.03
C VAL A 180 -7.19 -17.12 -6.84
N LEU A 181 -7.55 -16.19 -5.98
CA LEU A 181 -6.80 -15.87 -4.76
C LEU A 181 -7.34 -16.68 -3.58
N ASP A 182 -6.57 -16.73 -2.50
CA ASP A 182 -6.94 -17.44 -1.27
C ASP A 182 -8.31 -16.95 -0.75
N PRO A 183 -9.18 -17.83 -0.26
CA PRO A 183 -10.51 -17.46 0.23
C PRO A 183 -10.48 -16.57 1.49
N SER A 184 -9.33 -16.40 2.12
CA SER A 184 -9.16 -15.44 3.22
C SER A 184 -9.23 -13.97 2.79
N PHE A 185 -9.12 -13.65 1.51
CA PHE A 185 -9.32 -12.31 0.98
C PHE A 185 -10.81 -11.94 1.01
N THR A 186 -11.28 -11.46 2.15
CA THR A 186 -12.69 -11.15 2.38
C THR A 186 -13.05 -9.68 2.26
N ASP A 187 -12.06 -8.81 2.20
CA ASP A 187 -12.27 -7.38 2.05
C ASP A 187 -11.72 -6.90 0.71
N TYR A 188 -12.40 -5.96 0.10
CA TYR A 188 -11.94 -5.34 -1.14
C TYR A 188 -12.15 -3.85 -1.13
N GLY A 189 -11.33 -3.15 -1.89
CA GLY A 189 -11.54 -1.76 -2.25
C GLY A 189 -11.28 -1.56 -3.74
N TYR A 190 -12.03 -0.69 -4.37
CA TYR A 190 -11.73 -0.22 -5.71
C TYR A 190 -12.00 1.26 -5.82
N ARG A 191 -11.37 1.89 -6.79
CA ARG A 191 -11.51 3.31 -7.01
C ARG A 191 -11.77 3.63 -8.46
N GLU A 192 -12.84 4.36 -8.68
CA GLU A 192 -13.14 4.99 -9.95
C GLU A 192 -12.39 6.32 -10.11
N ASN A 193 -12.29 6.79 -11.34
CA ASN A 193 -11.66 8.06 -11.63
C ASN A 193 -12.43 9.22 -11.00
N ILE A 194 -11.74 10.03 -10.19
CA ILE A 194 -12.34 11.19 -9.50
C ILE A 194 -12.76 12.33 -10.43
N PHE A 195 -12.25 12.38 -11.65
CA PHE A 195 -12.34 13.61 -12.45
C PHE A 195 -13.62 13.75 -13.27
N GLU A 196 -14.39 12.72 -13.42
CA GLU A 196 -15.64 12.80 -14.16
C GLU A 196 -16.84 13.17 -13.28
N GLN A 197 -16.62 13.34 -12.00
CA GLN A 197 -17.60 13.95 -11.09
C GLN A 197 -17.55 15.49 -11.07
N GLN A 198 -17.06 16.11 -12.13
CA GLN A 198 -16.99 17.58 -12.27
C GLN A 198 -18.37 18.25 -12.37
N GLY A 199 -19.29 17.89 -11.70
CA GLY A 199 -20.57 18.55 -11.43
C GLY A 199 -21.02 18.29 -10.02
N ALA A 200 -20.37 17.37 -9.36
CA ALA A 200 -20.59 17.07 -7.95
C ALA A 200 -19.45 17.72 -7.14
N ASN A 201 -19.84 18.37 -6.09
CA ASN A 201 -19.02 19.01 -5.07
C ASN A 201 -17.53 18.56 -5.08
N PRO A 202 -16.56 19.44 -5.37
CA PRO A 202 -15.15 19.09 -5.41
C PRO A 202 -14.58 18.53 -4.10
N SER A 203 -15.30 18.61 -3.01
CA SER A 203 -14.96 17.96 -1.74
C SER A 203 -15.22 16.45 -1.72
N SER A 204 -15.88 15.88 -2.71
CA SER A 204 -15.96 14.45 -2.87
C SER A 204 -14.72 13.93 -3.61
N PHE A 205 -13.58 13.97 -2.95
CA PHE A 205 -12.43 13.20 -3.35
C PHE A 205 -12.88 11.76 -3.54
N GLY A 206 -12.67 11.19 -4.72
CA GLY A 206 -13.16 9.86 -5.05
C GLY A 206 -12.67 8.83 -4.05
N VAL A 207 -13.48 8.59 -3.06
CA VAL A 207 -13.24 7.63 -1.99
C VAL A 207 -13.18 6.25 -2.61
N CYS A 208 -12.26 5.43 -2.14
CA CYS A 208 -12.25 4.01 -2.46
C CYS A 208 -13.59 3.41 -2.02
N GLU A 209 -14.28 2.72 -2.92
CA GLU A 209 -15.46 1.96 -2.56
C GLU A 209 -15.02 0.68 -1.87
N TRP A 210 -15.35 0.54 -0.60
CA TRP A 210 -15.00 -0.61 0.22
C TRP A 210 -16.17 -1.58 0.35
N GLY A 211 -15.85 -2.87 0.35
CA GLY A 211 -16.84 -3.90 0.52
C GLY A 211 -16.24 -5.19 1.07
N LYS A 212 -17.14 -6.14 1.35
CA LYS A 212 -16.77 -7.49 1.83
C LYS A 212 -17.16 -8.54 0.82
N MET A 213 -16.20 -9.39 0.47
CA MET A 213 -16.42 -10.59 -0.33
C MET A 213 -16.98 -11.69 0.56
N ARG A 214 -18.14 -12.22 0.21
CA ARG A 214 -18.80 -13.35 0.88
C ARG A 214 -19.10 -14.42 -0.15
N ALA A 215 -19.39 -15.64 0.28
CA ALA A 215 -19.83 -16.70 -0.62
C ALA A 215 -21.02 -16.21 -1.47
N GLY A 216 -20.89 -16.30 -2.78
CA GLY A 216 -21.85 -15.78 -3.75
C GLY A 216 -21.78 -14.27 -4.02
N SER A 217 -20.90 -13.53 -3.36
CA SER A 217 -20.65 -12.13 -3.71
C SER A 217 -19.98 -12.03 -5.07
N HIS A 218 -20.41 -11.04 -5.81
CA HIS A 218 -19.84 -10.66 -7.09
C HIS A 218 -19.65 -9.15 -7.10
N PHE A 219 -18.47 -8.75 -7.51
CA PHE A 219 -18.13 -7.37 -7.77
C PHE A 219 -17.73 -7.30 -9.24
N ASP A 220 -18.37 -6.42 -9.96
CA ASP A 220 -18.05 -6.13 -11.34
C ASP A 220 -18.11 -4.61 -11.50
N THR A 221 -17.06 -4.02 -11.99
CA THR A 221 -17.11 -2.59 -12.29
C THR A 221 -18.16 -2.36 -13.37
N PRO A 222 -19.14 -1.50 -13.12
CA PRO A 222 -20.26 -1.35 -14.04
C PRO A 222 -19.77 -0.93 -15.41
N VAL A 223 -20.03 -1.77 -16.39
CA VAL A 223 -19.71 -1.56 -17.81
C VAL A 223 -20.29 -0.26 -18.36
N GLN A 224 -21.22 0.37 -17.64
CA GLN A 224 -21.92 1.59 -18.07
C GLN A 224 -21.27 2.90 -17.62
N ARG A 225 -20.32 2.86 -16.71
CA ARG A 225 -19.64 4.08 -16.28
C ARG A 225 -18.41 4.30 -17.16
N ARG A 226 -18.27 5.52 -17.67
CA ARG A 226 -17.17 5.96 -18.55
C ARG A 226 -15.81 6.02 -17.84
N PHE A 227 -15.63 5.26 -16.73
CA PHE A 227 -14.54 5.46 -15.80
C PHE A 227 -13.78 4.16 -15.60
N LEU A 228 -12.50 4.23 -15.82
CA LEU A 228 -11.60 3.14 -15.47
C LEU A 228 -11.37 3.15 -13.97
N PRO A 229 -11.66 2.04 -13.27
CA PRO A 229 -11.11 1.89 -11.95
C PRO A 229 -9.59 1.93 -12.07
N ARG A 230 -8.97 2.85 -11.37
CA ARG A 230 -7.52 2.98 -11.37
C ARG A 230 -6.88 1.81 -10.69
N TYR A 231 -7.62 1.16 -9.84
CA TYR A 231 -7.07 0.39 -8.79
C TYR A 231 -8.11 -0.54 -8.16
N VAL A 232 -7.66 -1.72 -7.82
CA VAL A 232 -8.38 -2.64 -6.95
C VAL A 232 -7.43 -3.22 -5.93
N VAL A 233 -7.87 -3.33 -4.69
CA VAL A 233 -7.16 -4.02 -3.63
C VAL A 233 -8.03 -5.13 -3.06
N LEU A 234 -7.42 -6.26 -2.78
CA LEU A 234 -8.02 -7.35 -2.05
C LEU A 234 -7.22 -7.57 -0.77
N LEU A 235 -7.91 -7.67 0.34
CA LEU A 235 -7.34 -7.71 1.66
C LEU A 235 -7.80 -8.94 2.43
N ASN A 236 -6.86 -9.57 3.09
CA ASN A 236 -7.12 -10.48 4.19
C ASN A 236 -7.25 -9.63 5.46
N PRO A 237 -8.35 -9.75 6.22
CA PRO A 237 -8.49 -8.99 7.44
C PRO A 237 -7.32 -9.22 8.39
N GLY A 238 -6.48 -8.22 8.49
CA GLY A 238 -5.40 -8.18 9.45
C GLY A 238 -4.00 -8.05 8.90
N THR A 239 -3.58 -8.70 7.82
CA THR A 239 -2.14 -8.74 7.51
C THR A 239 -1.77 -8.77 6.03
N GLU A 240 -2.58 -9.35 5.16
CA GLU A 240 -2.15 -9.62 3.78
C GLU A 240 -3.03 -8.88 2.79
N GLY A 241 -2.44 -8.43 1.72
CA GLY A 241 -3.15 -7.74 0.65
C GLY A 241 -2.47 -7.93 -0.69
N ILE A 242 -3.21 -7.73 -1.74
CA ILE A 242 -2.71 -7.60 -3.10
C ILE A 242 -3.45 -6.46 -3.79
N GLU A 243 -2.71 -5.62 -4.45
CA GLU A 243 -3.20 -4.44 -5.13
C GLU A 243 -2.87 -4.54 -6.62
N TRP A 244 -3.79 -4.12 -7.45
CA TRP A 244 -3.55 -3.93 -8.87
C TRP A 244 -3.89 -2.49 -9.26
N PHE A 245 -3.04 -1.85 -10.07
CA PHE A 245 -3.29 -0.51 -10.60
C PHE A 245 -2.59 -0.32 -11.95
N VAL A 246 -3.15 0.59 -12.75
CA VAL A 246 -2.60 0.93 -14.05
C VAL A 246 -1.31 1.75 -13.90
N SER A 247 -0.44 1.61 -14.89
CA SER A 247 0.69 2.50 -15.08
C SER A 247 0.26 3.85 -15.66
N SER A 248 1.17 4.56 -16.28
CA SER A 248 0.98 5.95 -16.64
C SER A 248 0.06 6.19 -17.84
N ASP A 249 0.06 5.34 -18.85
CA ASP A 249 -0.62 5.61 -20.12
C ASP A 249 -2.08 5.14 -20.14
N LEU A 250 -3.01 6.08 -20.05
CA LEU A 250 -4.44 5.79 -20.06
C LEU A 250 -4.92 5.21 -21.40
N ALA A 251 -4.32 5.62 -22.49
CA ALA A 251 -4.73 5.18 -23.82
C ALA A 251 -4.53 3.68 -24.05
N GLN A 252 -3.70 3.03 -23.25
CA GLN A 252 -3.61 1.55 -23.25
C GLN A 252 -4.88 0.88 -22.72
N TRP A 253 -5.72 1.57 -21.95
CA TRP A 253 -6.77 0.97 -21.14
C TRP A 253 -8.18 1.45 -21.47
N ASP A 254 -8.33 2.60 -22.12
CA ASP A 254 -9.62 3.20 -22.36
C ASP A 254 -10.04 3.09 -23.82
N TYR A 255 -10.86 2.10 -24.12
CA TYR A 255 -11.41 1.86 -25.45
C TYR A 255 -12.90 2.08 -25.46
N GLN A 256 -13.36 3.00 -26.30
CA GLN A 256 -14.79 3.18 -26.57
C GLN A 256 -15.20 2.26 -27.72
N LEU A 257 -16.05 1.29 -27.43
CA LEU A 257 -16.62 0.41 -28.44
C LEU A 257 -17.87 1.03 -29.04
N SER A 258 -18.08 0.79 -30.35
CA SER A 258 -19.29 1.26 -31.01
C SER A 258 -20.55 0.65 -30.41
N GLN A 259 -21.67 1.35 -30.50
CA GLN A 259 -22.98 0.88 -30.01
C GLN A 259 -23.41 -0.47 -30.63
N THR A 260 -22.88 -0.82 -31.80
CA THR A 260 -23.17 -2.10 -32.47
C THR A 260 -22.60 -3.33 -31.76
N HIS A 261 -21.55 -3.17 -30.97
CA HIS A 261 -20.90 -4.27 -30.22
C HIS A 261 -21.41 -4.43 -28.78
N GLY A 262 -22.38 -3.61 -28.39
CA GLY A 262 -22.71 -3.49 -26.98
C GLY A 262 -21.63 -2.68 -26.26
N ILE A 263 -21.91 -2.25 -25.04
CA ILE A 263 -20.97 -1.48 -24.26
C ILE A 263 -20.00 -2.49 -23.63
N GLY A 264 -18.88 -2.78 -24.30
CA GLY A 264 -17.82 -3.62 -23.78
C GLY A 264 -16.64 -2.74 -23.39
N TYR A 265 -16.46 -2.57 -22.11
CA TYR A 265 -15.36 -1.75 -21.57
C TYR A 265 -14.32 -2.62 -20.92
N PHE A 266 -13.23 -1.96 -20.60
CA PHE A 266 -12.35 -2.41 -19.56
C PHE A 266 -13.14 -2.75 -18.30
N GLY A 267 -12.91 -3.93 -17.76
CA GLY A 267 -13.56 -4.41 -16.55
C GLY A 267 -12.58 -4.99 -15.55
N ILE A 268 -12.79 -4.69 -14.28
CA ILE A 268 -12.25 -5.46 -13.17
C ILE A 268 -13.41 -6.23 -12.56
N SER A 269 -13.30 -7.54 -12.47
CA SER A 269 -14.29 -8.38 -11.81
C SER A 269 -13.65 -9.21 -10.71
N ALA A 270 -14.34 -9.33 -9.59
CA ALA A 270 -13.98 -10.25 -8.52
C ALA A 270 -15.23 -10.96 -8.00
N SER A 271 -15.12 -12.26 -7.76
CA SER A 271 -16.21 -13.05 -7.22
C SER A 271 -15.71 -14.10 -6.25
N MET A 272 -16.41 -14.29 -5.14
CA MET A 272 -16.11 -15.36 -4.19
C MET A 272 -16.74 -16.66 -4.66
N ASN A 273 -15.92 -17.68 -4.90
CA ASN A 273 -16.32 -19.02 -5.23
C ASN A 273 -15.74 -20.04 -4.22
N PRO A 274 -16.08 -21.33 -4.29
CA PRO A 274 -15.57 -22.32 -3.35
C PRO A 274 -14.05 -22.48 -3.29
N LEU A 275 -13.33 -22.09 -4.33
CA LEU A 275 -11.85 -22.18 -4.39
C LEU A 275 -11.20 -20.92 -3.80
N GLY A 276 -11.91 -19.77 -3.79
CA GLY A 276 -11.40 -18.50 -3.32
C GLY A 276 -11.97 -17.31 -4.11
N VAL A 277 -11.23 -16.21 -4.17
CA VAL A 277 -11.65 -15.01 -4.88
C VAL A 277 -11.13 -15.06 -6.32
N ALA A 278 -12.00 -15.27 -7.27
CA ALA A 278 -11.67 -15.17 -8.70
C ALA A 278 -11.59 -13.69 -9.08
N LEU A 279 -10.41 -13.26 -9.50
CA LEU A 279 -10.11 -11.91 -9.98
C LEU A 279 -9.81 -11.96 -11.47
N ALA A 280 -10.38 -11.05 -12.25
CA ALA A 280 -10.02 -10.86 -13.65
C ALA A 280 -9.95 -9.36 -14.01
N ILE A 281 -8.99 -9.02 -14.85
CA ILE A 281 -8.73 -7.68 -15.37
C ILE A 281 -8.72 -7.77 -16.90
N ASP A 282 -9.78 -7.23 -17.47
CA ASP A 282 -10.10 -7.36 -18.89
C ASP A 282 -10.09 -5.99 -19.57
N PRO A 283 -9.03 -5.60 -20.30
CA PRO A 283 -9.07 -4.40 -21.15
C PRO A 283 -10.16 -4.49 -22.22
N LEU A 284 -10.49 -5.71 -22.63
CA LEU A 284 -11.55 -5.97 -23.59
C LEU A 284 -12.43 -7.11 -23.08
N ASN A 285 -13.72 -6.83 -22.89
CA ASN A 285 -14.71 -7.86 -22.58
C ASN A 285 -16.05 -7.49 -23.26
N LEU A 286 -16.31 -8.15 -24.38
CA LEU A 286 -17.48 -7.87 -25.21
C LEU A 286 -18.63 -8.78 -24.84
N PRO A 287 -19.78 -8.26 -24.39
CA PRO A 287 -20.99 -9.05 -24.16
C PRO A 287 -21.53 -9.65 -25.46
N ARG A 288 -21.33 -8.97 -26.57
CA ARG A 288 -21.78 -9.38 -27.92
C ARG A 288 -20.76 -8.98 -28.97
N GLY A 289 -20.67 -9.82 -30.03
CA GLY A 289 -19.76 -9.54 -31.14
C GLY A 289 -18.31 -9.80 -30.84
N SER A 290 -17.45 -9.26 -31.66
CA SER A 290 -15.99 -9.44 -31.61
C SER A 290 -15.28 -8.21 -32.19
N VAL A 291 -14.00 -8.07 -31.86
CA VAL A 291 -13.08 -7.10 -32.48
C VAL A 291 -12.04 -7.87 -33.29
N LYS A 292 -11.86 -7.49 -34.52
CA LYS A 292 -10.85 -8.11 -35.38
C LYS A 292 -9.50 -7.44 -35.17
N MET A 293 -8.53 -8.22 -34.70
CA MET A 293 -7.13 -7.83 -34.65
C MET A 293 -6.47 -8.11 -35.99
N ALA A 294 -5.69 -7.19 -36.49
CA ALA A 294 -4.98 -7.35 -37.76
C ALA A 294 -3.79 -8.32 -37.62
N ALA A 295 -3.48 -9.05 -38.70
CA ALA A 295 -2.29 -9.86 -38.75
C ALA A 295 -1.02 -9.00 -38.54
N GLY A 296 -0.08 -9.51 -37.74
CA GLY A 296 1.16 -8.82 -37.40
C GLY A 296 1.00 -7.70 -36.38
N SER A 297 -0.22 -7.45 -35.89
CA SER A 297 -0.44 -6.42 -34.86
C SER A 297 -0.02 -6.87 -33.47
N SER A 298 0.22 -5.91 -32.59
CA SER A 298 0.47 -6.16 -31.18
C SER A 298 -0.22 -5.10 -30.30
N VAL A 299 -0.50 -5.48 -29.06
CA VAL A 299 -1.01 -4.60 -28.03
C VAL A 299 -0.23 -4.79 -26.74
N ALA A 300 0.07 -3.71 -26.04
CA ALA A 300 0.84 -3.75 -24.82
C ALA A 300 0.11 -3.05 -23.68
N PHE A 301 0.35 -3.53 -22.46
CA PHE A 301 -0.24 -3.01 -21.24
C PHE A 301 0.81 -2.93 -20.15
N ASP A 302 0.86 -1.76 -19.48
CA ASP A 302 1.70 -1.50 -18.32
C ASP A 302 0.84 -1.38 -17.07
N PHE A 303 1.16 -2.16 -16.05
CA PHE A 303 0.45 -2.16 -14.78
C PHE A 303 1.33 -2.64 -13.64
N TYR A 304 0.82 -2.48 -12.43
CA TYR A 304 1.51 -2.88 -11.22
C TYR A 304 0.70 -3.86 -10.39
N ILE A 305 1.43 -4.74 -9.72
CA ILE A 305 0.92 -5.49 -8.57
C ILE A 305 1.63 -4.94 -7.35
N GLY A 306 0.87 -4.32 -6.45
CA GLY A 306 1.35 -3.82 -5.17
C GLY A 306 1.23 -4.87 -4.08
N MET A 307 2.22 -4.92 -3.20
CA MET A 307 2.28 -5.85 -2.07
C MET A 307 2.62 -5.06 -0.82
N PRO A 308 1.84 -5.16 0.27
CA PRO A 308 2.16 -4.45 1.50
C PRO A 308 3.43 -5.02 2.13
N ILE A 309 4.35 -4.16 2.50
CA ILE A 309 5.50 -4.52 3.31
C ILE A 309 5.18 -4.13 4.73
N LEU A 310 4.89 -5.09 5.60
CA LEU A 310 4.44 -4.83 6.97
C LEU A 310 5.59 -4.67 7.97
N GLU A 311 6.76 -5.18 7.66
CA GLU A 311 7.91 -4.93 8.51
C GLU A 311 8.43 -3.53 8.26
N GLY A 312 7.92 -2.62 9.07
CA GLY A 312 8.37 -1.25 9.13
C GLY A 312 9.81 -1.14 9.63
N HIS A 313 10.29 0.03 9.58
CA HIS A 313 11.59 0.39 10.09
C HIS A 313 11.56 0.33 11.62
N ALA A 314 12.25 -0.62 12.22
CA ALA A 314 12.37 -0.73 13.67
C ALA A 314 12.80 0.61 14.31
N ASN A 315 12.25 0.91 15.48
CA ASN A 315 12.52 2.10 16.30
C ASN A 315 11.85 3.41 15.85
N ARG A 316 10.72 3.39 15.15
CA ARG A 316 10.01 4.62 14.83
C ARG A 316 9.06 5.04 15.93
N PRO A 317 8.95 6.34 16.19
CA PRO A 317 8.06 6.86 17.22
C PRO A 317 6.60 6.56 16.85
N TRP A 318 5.86 5.97 17.79
CA TRP A 318 4.45 5.65 17.63
C TRP A 318 3.55 6.89 17.66
N LEU A 319 3.82 7.83 18.57
CA LEU A 319 2.98 9.00 18.73
C LEU A 319 3.51 10.17 17.90
N HIS A 320 2.59 10.71 17.12
CA HIS A 320 2.82 11.80 16.18
C HIS A 320 1.86 12.95 16.45
N ASP A 321 2.34 14.18 16.28
CA ASP A 321 1.53 15.40 16.33
C ASP A 321 1.94 16.35 15.21
N SER A 322 1.24 17.44 15.08
CA SER A 322 1.52 18.50 14.13
C SER A 322 1.39 19.87 14.78
N PHE A 323 1.96 20.86 14.17
CA PHE A 323 1.68 22.24 14.54
C PHE A 323 1.56 23.13 13.31
N ASN A 324 0.78 24.19 13.49
CA ASN A 324 0.63 25.29 12.57
C ASN A 324 1.07 26.56 13.26
N ARG A 325 1.46 27.56 12.48
CA ARG A 325 1.72 28.91 12.96
C ARG A 325 0.45 29.65 13.37
N ASN A 326 -0.47 29.15 13.95
CA ASN A 326 -1.80 29.69 14.21
C ASN A 326 -1.83 31.21 14.49
N ARG A 327 -2.23 32.03 13.50
CA ARG A 327 -2.30 33.51 13.58
C ARG A 327 -1.00 34.16 14.10
N GLY A 328 0.13 33.68 13.57
CA GLY A 328 1.44 34.15 14.02
C GLY A 328 1.88 33.61 15.38
N ASN A 329 1.06 32.79 16.05
CA ASN A 329 1.40 32.19 17.32
C ASN A 329 2.16 30.88 17.10
N TRP A 330 3.44 30.91 17.33
CA TRP A 330 4.30 29.75 17.27
C TRP A 330 4.17 28.89 18.52
N VAL A 331 4.40 27.61 18.35
CA VAL A 331 4.45 26.64 19.44
C VAL A 331 5.51 27.05 20.47
N SER A 332 5.13 27.05 21.75
CA SER A 332 6.02 27.41 22.85
C SER A 332 6.94 26.24 23.24
N GLU A 333 8.06 26.57 23.91
CA GLU A 333 8.96 25.54 24.48
C GLU A 333 8.24 24.69 25.54
N GLU A 334 7.31 25.26 26.30
CA GLU A 334 6.50 24.51 27.25
C GLU A 334 5.63 23.47 26.56
N GLN A 335 4.98 23.81 25.45
CA GLN A 335 4.16 22.90 24.67
C GLN A 335 5.01 21.76 24.08
N ILE A 336 6.18 22.06 23.52
CA ILE A 336 7.13 21.05 23.00
C ILE A 336 7.61 20.12 24.12
N SER A 337 7.92 20.70 25.31
CA SER A 337 8.26 19.88 26.47
C SER A 337 7.13 18.97 26.91
N ASN A 338 5.88 19.42 26.84
CA ASN A 338 4.71 18.62 27.16
C ASN A 338 4.48 17.51 26.13
N TRP A 339 4.69 17.76 24.85
CA TRP A 339 4.71 16.71 23.82
C TRP A 339 5.70 15.62 24.16
N ALA A 340 6.95 15.98 24.46
CA ALA A 340 7.99 15.01 24.81
C ALA A 340 7.63 14.18 26.05
N LYS A 341 7.06 14.81 27.09
CA LYS A 341 6.57 14.14 28.31
C LYS A 341 5.41 13.17 28.01
N SER A 342 4.54 13.53 27.07
CA SER A 342 3.41 12.70 26.63
C SER A 342 3.81 11.57 25.72
N GLY A 343 5.10 11.44 25.36
CA GLY A 343 5.60 10.36 24.51
C GLY A 343 5.60 10.67 23.03
N ILE A 344 5.21 11.86 22.60
CA ILE A 344 5.31 12.30 21.21
C ILE A 344 6.79 12.41 20.83
N ARG A 345 7.18 11.80 19.74
CA ARG A 345 8.56 11.76 19.23
C ARG A 345 8.68 12.24 17.80
N THR A 346 7.57 12.49 17.15
CA THR A 346 7.49 12.93 15.78
C THR A 346 6.49 14.05 15.66
N VAL A 347 6.88 15.14 15.00
CA VAL A 347 6.01 16.27 14.72
C VAL A 347 6.24 16.73 13.29
N HIS A 348 5.18 17.02 12.55
CA HIS A 348 5.32 17.73 11.30
C HIS A 348 4.77 19.15 11.38
N CYS A 349 5.47 20.07 10.72
CA CYS A 349 5.01 21.44 10.53
C CYS A 349 3.98 21.44 9.39
N HIS A 350 2.74 21.70 9.70
CA HIS A 350 1.65 21.76 8.74
C HIS A 350 1.44 23.18 8.22
N ASN A 351 0.89 23.33 7.03
CA ASN A 351 0.82 24.62 6.34
C ASN A 351 -0.57 25.27 6.36
N ASP A 352 -1.48 24.80 7.18
CA ASP A 352 -2.90 25.16 7.04
C ASP A 352 -3.47 26.08 8.13
N GLY A 353 -2.63 26.66 8.97
CA GLY A 353 -3.16 27.26 10.20
C GLY A 353 -3.73 28.64 10.12
N ASP A 354 -3.11 29.55 9.40
CA ASP A 354 -3.35 30.99 9.57
C ASP A 354 -4.08 31.66 8.44
N ALA A 355 -4.26 30.99 7.44
CA ALA A 355 -4.55 31.57 6.17
C ALA A 355 -5.92 32.18 6.04
N TYR A 356 -6.83 31.76 6.85
CA TYR A 356 -8.19 32.26 6.78
C TYR A 356 -8.32 33.73 7.16
N ASP A 357 -7.37 34.22 7.97
CA ASP A 357 -7.45 35.56 8.53
C ASP A 357 -6.47 36.55 7.89
N ASP A 358 -5.34 36.08 7.35
CA ASP A 358 -4.29 36.94 6.83
C ASP A 358 -3.94 36.69 5.33
N GLY A 359 -4.69 35.83 4.67
CA GLY A 359 -4.50 35.55 3.24
C GLY A 359 -3.24 34.73 2.92
N LEU A 360 -2.62 34.09 3.92
CA LEU A 360 -1.43 33.26 3.75
C LEU A 360 -1.76 31.79 3.55
N PHE A 361 -3.03 31.45 3.46
CA PHE A 361 -3.50 30.09 3.39
C PHE A 361 -3.01 29.37 2.12
N TRP A 362 -2.40 28.23 2.36
CA TRP A 362 -2.05 27.24 1.35
C TRP A 362 -1.46 27.77 0.05
N LYS A 363 -0.43 28.59 0.20
CA LYS A 363 0.41 28.95 -0.95
C LYS A 363 1.34 27.79 -1.25
N ASP A 364 0.77 26.68 -1.65
CA ASP A 364 1.50 25.45 -1.93
C ASP A 364 2.63 25.68 -2.94
N GLY A 365 3.74 25.03 -2.72
CA GLY A 365 4.95 25.18 -3.49
C GLY A 365 5.85 26.36 -3.08
N THR A 366 5.41 27.20 -2.16
CA THR A 366 6.27 28.23 -1.54
C THR A 366 6.89 27.65 -0.27
N TYR A 367 8.08 27.10 -0.35
CA TYR A 367 8.71 26.40 0.76
C TYR A 367 9.98 27.07 1.29
N PRO A 368 10.17 27.14 2.63
CA PRO A 368 9.18 26.82 3.65
C PRO A 368 7.91 27.65 3.52
N PRO A 369 6.76 27.15 4.02
CA PRO A 369 5.47 27.80 3.80
C PRO A 369 5.27 29.08 4.60
N TYR A 370 6.29 29.58 5.28
CA TYR A 370 6.22 30.73 6.18
C TYR A 370 6.85 31.96 5.56
N PRO A 371 6.36 33.17 5.92
CA PRO A 371 6.99 34.43 5.49
C PRO A 371 8.44 34.52 5.95
N PRO A 372 9.31 35.24 5.21
CA PRO A 372 10.73 35.38 5.57
C PRO A 372 10.98 35.89 7.00
N GLU A 373 10.13 36.74 7.52
CA GLU A 373 10.20 37.28 8.87
C GLU A 373 9.96 36.24 9.96
N ASP A 374 9.32 35.14 9.62
CA ASP A 374 9.02 34.07 10.57
C ASP A 374 10.02 32.92 10.51
N MET A 375 10.96 32.92 9.56
CA MET A 375 11.95 31.85 9.41
C MET A 375 12.76 31.58 10.67
N ASN A 376 13.18 32.61 11.39
CA ASN A 376 13.91 32.45 12.65
C ASN A 376 13.06 31.79 13.75
N LYS A 377 11.75 32.02 13.74
CA LYS A 377 10.82 31.41 14.70
C LYS A 377 10.60 29.93 14.32
N TYR A 378 10.46 29.64 13.04
CA TYR A 378 10.41 28.28 12.52
C TYR A 378 11.64 27.47 12.91
N ASP A 379 12.84 27.98 12.61
CA ASP A 379 14.10 27.33 12.99
C ASP A 379 14.22 27.13 14.50
N ARG A 380 13.75 28.10 15.29
CA ARG A 380 13.72 27.99 16.76
C ARG A 380 12.83 26.83 17.22
N VAL A 381 11.66 26.64 16.62
CA VAL A 381 10.77 25.49 16.94
C VAL A 381 11.48 24.18 16.62
N LEU A 382 12.13 24.07 15.45
CA LEU A 382 12.88 22.89 15.07
C LEU A 382 14.03 22.58 16.01
N GLU A 383 14.75 23.60 16.48
CA GLU A 383 15.81 23.47 17.49
C GLU A 383 15.27 22.94 18.81
N LEU A 384 14.13 23.48 19.27
CA LEU A 384 13.47 23.02 20.49
C LEU A 384 13.00 21.58 20.36
N CYS A 385 12.41 21.20 19.24
CA CYS A 385 12.04 19.81 18.98
C CYS A 385 13.28 18.90 19.11
N ARG A 386 14.39 19.23 18.46
CA ARG A 386 15.66 18.47 18.59
C ARG A 386 16.15 18.40 20.05
N LYS A 387 16.08 19.52 20.79
CA LYS A 387 16.46 19.58 22.22
C LYS A 387 15.68 18.57 23.05
N TYR A 388 14.40 18.38 22.76
CA TYR A 388 13.51 17.46 23.47
C TYR A 388 13.43 16.06 22.85
N GLY A 389 14.26 15.75 21.85
CA GLY A 389 14.30 14.44 21.21
C GLY A 389 13.09 14.14 20.32
N ILE A 390 12.46 15.20 19.80
CA ILE A 390 11.35 15.11 18.85
C ILE A 390 11.89 15.29 17.44
N ARG A 391 11.58 14.36 16.56
CA ARG A 391 11.93 14.40 15.13
C ARG A 391 10.95 15.28 14.38
N THR A 392 11.43 15.94 13.35
CA THR A 392 10.65 16.93 12.63
C THR A 392 10.58 16.65 11.13
N ALA A 393 9.39 16.85 10.58
CA ALA A 393 9.14 16.91 9.15
C ALA A 393 8.46 18.23 8.79
N THR A 394 8.41 18.58 7.52
CA THR A 394 7.58 19.68 7.04
C THR A 394 6.66 19.21 5.94
N TYR A 395 5.53 19.90 5.82
CA TYR A 395 4.51 19.69 4.80
C TYR A 395 5.03 20.03 3.40
N PHE A 396 4.74 19.17 2.45
CA PHE A 396 4.86 19.42 1.03
C PHE A 396 3.60 18.92 0.32
N SER A 397 2.98 19.76 -0.51
CA SER A 397 2.08 19.27 -1.54
C SER A 397 2.91 18.78 -2.72
N ASN A 398 2.80 17.51 -3.07
CA ASN A 398 3.51 17.00 -4.24
C ASN A 398 2.77 17.29 -5.57
N LYS A 399 1.62 17.94 -5.49
CA LYS A 399 0.72 18.16 -6.63
C LYS A 399 0.39 19.62 -6.91
N GLU A 400 0.83 20.57 -6.08
CA GLU A 400 0.32 21.92 -6.15
C GLU A 400 1.44 22.96 -6.10
N LEU A 401 1.27 23.99 -6.92
CA LEU A 401 2.14 25.17 -6.95
C LEU A 401 1.27 26.41 -7.02
N HIS A 402 1.40 27.29 -6.03
CA HIS A 402 0.61 28.51 -5.97
C HIS A 402 1.03 29.51 -7.06
N PRO A 403 0.08 30.18 -7.75
CA PRO A 403 0.38 31.13 -8.80
C PRO A 403 1.25 32.34 -8.40
N VAL A 404 1.37 32.62 -7.12
CA VAL A 404 2.27 33.68 -6.62
C VAL A 404 3.75 33.30 -6.74
N ALA A 405 4.07 32.00 -6.79
CA ALA A 405 5.44 31.52 -6.91
C ALA A 405 6.07 31.91 -8.26
N ASP A 406 7.35 32.30 -8.23
CA ASP A 406 8.04 32.67 -9.46
C ASP A 406 8.16 31.48 -10.43
N ALA A 407 8.39 30.28 -9.91
CA ALA A 407 8.39 29.06 -10.72
C ALA A 407 7.06 28.81 -11.44
N PHE A 408 5.91 29.19 -10.84
CA PHE A 408 4.63 29.10 -11.53
C PHE A 408 4.51 30.14 -12.66
N LYS A 409 4.98 31.37 -12.43
CA LYS A 409 4.95 32.42 -13.47
C LYS A 409 5.78 32.02 -14.69
N GLU A 410 6.86 31.28 -14.48
CA GLU A 410 7.77 30.84 -15.55
C GLU A 410 7.29 29.53 -16.21
N HIS A 411 6.75 28.59 -15.46
CA HIS A 411 6.52 27.21 -15.89
C HIS A 411 5.10 26.70 -15.66
N GLY A 412 4.21 27.48 -15.09
CA GLY A 412 2.88 27.01 -14.68
C GLY A 412 2.08 26.36 -15.81
N GLU A 413 2.14 26.89 -17.03
CA GLU A 413 1.47 26.29 -18.18
C GLU A 413 2.13 24.98 -18.65
N GLU A 414 3.46 24.91 -18.59
CA GLU A 414 4.21 23.72 -18.95
C GLU A 414 3.99 22.60 -17.93
N TRP A 415 4.09 22.90 -16.63
CA TRP A 415 3.99 21.88 -15.58
C TRP A 415 2.56 21.58 -15.16
N GLY A 416 1.65 22.48 -15.50
CA GLY A 416 0.27 22.43 -15.03
C GLY A 416 -0.49 21.23 -15.55
N ARG A 417 -1.28 20.66 -14.64
CA ARG A 417 -2.19 19.56 -14.92
C ARG A 417 -3.44 20.08 -15.61
N LYS A 418 -3.81 19.44 -16.71
CA LYS A 418 -5.07 19.68 -17.43
C LYS A 418 -5.94 18.42 -17.31
N PRO A 419 -7.00 18.46 -16.49
CA PRO A 419 -7.76 17.25 -16.17
C PRO A 419 -8.76 16.84 -17.26
N ASP A 420 -9.02 17.72 -18.23
CA ASP A 420 -10.04 17.52 -19.26
C ASP A 420 -9.64 18.10 -20.61
N ASP A 421 -10.53 17.99 -21.58
CA ASP A 421 -10.33 18.48 -22.95
C ASP A 421 -10.47 20.00 -23.09
N THR A 422 -10.79 20.74 -22.03
CA THR A 422 -10.87 22.20 -22.08
C THR A 422 -9.51 22.85 -22.20
N GLY A 423 -8.45 22.13 -21.86
CA GLY A 423 -7.08 22.62 -21.86
C GLY A 423 -6.78 23.62 -20.75
N MET A 424 -7.67 23.78 -19.79
CA MET A 424 -7.49 24.69 -18.65
C MET A 424 -6.74 23.98 -17.52
N LEU A 425 -5.91 24.75 -16.82
CA LEU A 425 -5.28 24.30 -15.60
C LEU A 425 -6.32 24.07 -14.51
N TYR A 426 -6.09 23.06 -13.69
CA TYR A 426 -6.92 22.83 -12.51
C TYR A 426 -6.37 23.61 -11.32
N HIS A 427 -7.20 24.52 -10.78
CA HIS A 427 -6.87 25.31 -9.60
C HIS A 427 -7.65 24.76 -8.41
N ASN A 428 -6.94 24.40 -7.36
CA ASN A 428 -7.54 23.94 -6.12
C ASN A 428 -7.91 25.15 -5.26
N ARG A 429 -9.17 25.22 -4.84
CA ARG A 429 -9.72 26.36 -4.09
C ARG A 429 -10.53 25.93 -2.90
N TYR A 430 -10.42 26.69 -1.82
CA TYR A 430 -11.25 26.55 -0.64
C TYR A 430 -11.78 27.93 -0.23
N ARG A 431 -13.09 28.08 -0.06
CA ARG A 431 -13.76 29.35 0.30
C ARG A 431 -13.39 30.55 -0.59
N ASN A 432 -13.15 30.34 -1.86
CA ASN A 432 -12.66 31.34 -2.84
C ASN A 432 -11.16 31.63 -2.79
N ASP A 433 -10.43 31.12 -1.82
CA ASP A 433 -8.98 31.23 -1.80
C ASP A 433 -8.36 30.10 -2.60
N GLU A 434 -7.29 30.40 -3.32
CA GLU A 434 -6.55 29.43 -4.08
C GLU A 434 -5.43 28.83 -3.22
N PHE A 435 -5.36 27.49 -3.21
CA PHE A 435 -4.23 26.78 -2.59
C PHE A 435 -3.06 26.73 -3.55
N GLY A 436 -3.33 26.32 -4.75
CA GLY A 436 -2.39 26.19 -5.82
C GLY A 436 -3.03 25.62 -7.07
N ALA A 437 -2.36 25.79 -8.18
CA ALA A 437 -2.68 25.08 -9.41
C ALA A 437 -2.07 23.69 -9.34
N GLN A 438 -2.82 22.68 -9.75
CA GLN A 438 -2.31 21.32 -9.76
C GLN A 438 -1.25 21.12 -10.83
N MET A 439 -0.13 20.56 -10.44
CA MET A 439 1.02 20.23 -11.28
C MET A 439 1.04 18.74 -11.62
N CYS A 440 1.59 18.41 -12.77
CA CYS A 440 1.77 17.04 -13.22
C CYS A 440 3.21 16.60 -12.95
N LEU A 441 3.39 15.50 -12.22
CA LEU A 441 4.72 14.97 -11.95
C LEU A 441 5.45 14.49 -13.21
N LYS A 442 4.73 14.19 -14.30
CA LYS A 442 5.32 13.84 -15.60
C LYS A 442 5.81 15.06 -16.38
N SER A 443 6.22 16.11 -15.70
CA SER A 443 6.77 17.35 -16.27
C SER A 443 8.03 17.76 -15.50
N GLY A 444 8.56 18.95 -15.81
CA GLY A 444 9.65 19.57 -15.06
C GLY A 444 9.36 19.80 -13.58
N TRP A 445 8.07 19.74 -13.18
CA TRP A 445 7.64 19.86 -11.79
C TRP A 445 8.31 18.83 -10.86
N LEU A 446 8.45 17.58 -11.28
CA LEU A 446 9.10 16.53 -10.48
C LEU A 446 10.52 16.92 -10.04
N GLU A 447 11.33 17.42 -10.97
CA GLU A 447 12.70 17.81 -10.68
C GLU A 447 12.77 19.10 -9.86
N HIS A 448 11.88 20.06 -10.13
CA HIS A 448 11.75 21.27 -9.30
C HIS A 448 11.36 20.91 -7.85
N LEU A 449 10.42 20.00 -7.67
CA LEU A 449 9.98 19.55 -6.35
C LEU A 449 11.11 18.84 -5.59
N LYS A 450 11.86 17.96 -6.25
CA LYS A 450 13.04 17.31 -5.66
C LYS A 450 14.08 18.33 -5.24
N PHE A 451 14.38 19.30 -6.08
CA PHE A 451 15.32 20.38 -5.75
C PHE A 451 14.84 21.18 -4.52
N THR A 452 13.56 21.52 -4.48
CA THR A 452 12.97 22.30 -3.39
C THR A 452 13.01 21.52 -2.07
N ILE A 453 12.64 20.25 -2.09
CA ILE A 453 12.68 19.37 -0.91
C ILE A 453 14.12 19.24 -0.40
N ASP A 454 15.09 18.99 -1.28
CA ASP A 454 16.49 18.87 -0.91
C ASP A 454 17.00 20.15 -0.21
N ARG A 455 16.67 21.30 -0.78
CA ARG A 455 17.02 22.62 -0.22
C ARG A 455 16.43 22.81 1.18
N VAL A 456 15.14 22.51 1.37
CA VAL A 456 14.45 22.68 2.66
C VAL A 456 15.00 21.71 3.70
N LEU A 457 15.17 20.45 3.35
CA LEU A 457 15.78 19.46 4.25
C LEU A 457 17.17 19.87 4.71
N THR A 458 17.98 20.41 3.79
CA THR A 458 19.36 20.81 4.08
C THR A 458 19.42 22.06 4.93
N ASN A 459 18.69 23.11 4.55
CA ASN A 459 18.76 24.40 5.20
C ASN A 459 18.21 24.37 6.63
N HIS A 460 17.13 23.62 6.87
CA HIS A 460 16.45 23.57 8.16
C HIS A 460 16.79 22.31 8.98
N LYS A 461 17.64 21.44 8.47
CA LYS A 461 18.08 20.19 9.15
C LYS A 461 16.90 19.33 9.61
N LEU A 462 15.93 19.16 8.75
CA LEU A 462 14.75 18.34 9.01
C LEU A 462 15.08 16.84 8.99
N ASP A 463 14.36 16.08 9.78
CA ASP A 463 14.49 14.63 9.82
C ASP A 463 13.70 13.93 8.71
N GLY A 464 12.78 14.62 8.05
CA GLY A 464 11.95 14.04 7.01
C GLY A 464 10.96 14.99 6.37
N VAL A 465 10.03 14.39 5.66
CA VAL A 465 9.00 15.07 4.88
C VAL A 465 7.60 14.56 5.23
N TYR A 466 6.61 15.44 5.10
CA TYR A 466 5.20 15.09 5.07
C TYR A 466 4.67 15.44 3.68
N TYR A 467 4.14 14.45 2.96
CA TYR A 467 3.49 14.66 1.67
C TYR A 467 1.99 14.64 1.83
N ASP A 468 1.36 15.74 1.46
CA ASP A 468 -0.07 15.75 1.21
C ASP A 468 -0.38 15.28 -0.22
N TRP A 469 -1.61 14.82 -0.44
CA TRP A 469 -2.06 14.37 -1.74
C TRP A 469 -1.20 13.28 -2.40
N ASN A 470 -0.80 12.28 -1.61
CA ASN A 470 -0.05 11.14 -2.16
C ASN A 470 -0.92 10.24 -3.03
N VAL A 471 -1.35 10.76 -4.17
CA VAL A 471 -2.24 10.09 -5.11
C VAL A 471 -1.82 10.38 -6.53
N ALA A 472 -1.85 9.36 -7.41
CA ALA A 472 -1.67 9.58 -8.83
C ALA A 472 -2.84 10.38 -9.40
N LEU A 473 -2.54 11.40 -10.21
CA LEU A 473 -3.52 12.25 -10.85
C LEU A 473 -3.52 12.04 -12.37
N TYR A 474 -4.71 12.12 -12.95
CA TYR A 474 -4.88 12.12 -14.41
C TYR A 474 -4.49 13.47 -15.00
N CYS A 475 -3.78 13.45 -16.11
CA CYS A 475 -3.39 14.65 -16.86
C CYS A 475 -3.56 14.44 -18.35
N ASN A 476 -4.18 15.40 -19.01
CA ASN A 476 -4.36 15.46 -20.47
C ASN A 476 -3.63 16.67 -21.08
N ASN A 477 -2.62 17.21 -20.41
CA ASN A 477 -1.83 18.31 -20.98
C ASN A 477 -1.07 17.78 -22.21
N PRO A 478 -1.25 18.38 -23.41
CA PRO A 478 -0.59 17.91 -24.62
C PRO A 478 0.95 17.91 -24.55
N LEU A 479 1.53 18.70 -23.66
CA LEU A 479 2.98 18.75 -23.45
C LEU A 479 3.50 17.52 -22.69
N HIS A 480 2.62 16.81 -21.97
CA HIS A 480 2.98 15.65 -21.14
C HIS A 480 2.53 14.33 -21.75
N VAL A 481 1.52 14.38 -22.61
CA VAL A 481 0.97 13.20 -23.24
C VAL A 481 1.87 12.77 -24.37
N GLY A 482 2.56 11.63 -24.19
CA GLY A 482 3.22 10.96 -25.30
C GLY A 482 2.18 10.46 -26.31
N GLN A 483 2.58 10.30 -27.55
CA GLN A 483 1.73 9.59 -28.51
C GLN A 483 1.59 8.14 -28.05
N SER A 484 0.37 7.74 -27.70
CA SER A 484 0.10 6.35 -27.32
C SER A 484 0.42 5.44 -28.48
N SER A 485 1.27 4.46 -28.22
CA SER A 485 1.73 3.48 -29.21
C SER A 485 1.32 2.06 -28.85
N ASN A 486 0.20 1.86 -28.14
CA ASN A 486 -0.16 0.50 -27.71
C ASN A 486 -0.61 -0.43 -28.84
N GLY A 487 -0.57 0.01 -30.09
CA GLY A 487 -0.88 -0.83 -31.25
C GLY A 487 -2.35 -1.16 -31.47
N ILE A 488 -3.25 -0.87 -30.54
CA ILE A 488 -4.69 -0.87 -30.81
C ILE A 488 -5.04 0.51 -31.40
N SER A 489 -4.65 0.74 -32.62
CA SER A 489 -5.14 1.91 -33.36
C SER A 489 -6.41 1.51 -34.13
N PRO A 490 -7.24 2.47 -34.52
CA PRO A 490 -8.34 2.22 -35.46
C PRO A 490 -7.89 1.55 -36.75
N GLN A 491 -6.60 1.66 -37.09
CA GLN A 491 -5.99 1.02 -38.27
C GLN A 491 -5.66 -0.46 -38.04
N ASN A 492 -5.41 -0.86 -36.78
CA ASN A 492 -5.07 -2.24 -36.41
C ASN A 492 -6.29 -3.03 -35.92
N ALA A 493 -7.37 -2.36 -35.54
CA ALA A 493 -8.64 -2.96 -35.16
C ALA A 493 -9.70 -2.59 -36.20
N VAL A 494 -10.05 -3.53 -37.04
CA VAL A 494 -11.10 -3.31 -38.04
C VAL A 494 -12.45 -3.40 -37.35
N GLY A 495 -13.14 -2.26 -37.26
CA GLY A 495 -14.54 -2.21 -36.86
C GLY A 495 -14.85 -1.61 -35.48
N ALA A 496 -14.16 -0.51 -35.09
CA ALA A 496 -14.66 0.42 -34.09
C ALA A 496 -14.09 0.41 -32.66
N LEU A 497 -12.80 0.27 -32.49
CA LEU A 497 -12.16 0.77 -31.29
C LEU A 497 -11.73 2.23 -31.54
N ALA A 498 -12.49 3.17 -31.02
CA ALA A 498 -12.01 4.54 -30.87
C ALA A 498 -11.38 4.65 -29.48
N LEU A 499 -10.19 5.24 -29.42
CA LEU A 499 -9.66 5.69 -28.13
C LEU A 499 -10.64 6.74 -27.59
N SER A 500 -11.21 6.49 -26.42
CA SER A 500 -12.14 7.45 -25.83
C SER A 500 -11.41 8.60 -25.13
N ARG A 501 -10.16 8.36 -24.73
CA ARG A 501 -9.34 9.37 -24.04
C ARG A 501 -7.86 9.24 -24.37
N THR A 502 -7.23 10.40 -24.41
CA THR A 502 -5.80 10.57 -24.31
C THR A 502 -5.46 10.98 -22.89
N GLY A 503 -4.21 10.92 -22.53
CA GLY A 503 -3.76 11.31 -21.20
C GLY A 503 -3.05 10.20 -20.47
N HIS A 504 -2.63 10.50 -19.25
CA HIS A 504 -1.87 9.57 -18.43
C HIS A 504 -2.16 9.80 -16.94
N TRP A 505 -1.78 8.80 -16.15
CA TRP A 505 -1.60 8.93 -14.71
C TRP A 505 -0.13 9.20 -14.42
N ASP A 506 0.16 10.07 -13.46
CA ASP A 506 1.53 10.33 -13.03
C ASP A 506 2.01 9.34 -11.93
N MET A 507 1.62 8.07 -12.07
CA MET A 507 1.91 7.03 -11.08
C MET A 507 3.38 6.64 -11.06
N ASP A 508 4.00 6.50 -12.21
CA ASP A 508 5.42 6.17 -12.32
C ASP A 508 6.28 7.24 -11.68
N GLU A 509 5.94 8.50 -11.92
CA GLU A 509 6.65 9.66 -11.41
C GLU A 509 6.41 9.83 -9.90
N LEU A 510 5.21 9.50 -9.42
CA LEU A 510 4.92 9.49 -7.98
C LEU A 510 5.77 8.44 -7.25
N ILE A 511 5.89 7.24 -7.81
CA ILE A 511 6.77 6.19 -7.27
C ILE A 511 8.23 6.66 -7.31
N GLN A 512 8.68 7.29 -8.40
CA GLN A 512 10.02 7.86 -8.51
C GLN A 512 10.30 8.93 -7.44
N LEU A 513 9.32 9.79 -7.16
CA LEU A 513 9.45 10.78 -6.09
C LEU A 513 9.63 10.10 -4.73
N MET A 514 8.84 9.08 -4.43
CA MET A 514 8.95 8.35 -3.16
C MET A 514 10.29 7.62 -3.02
N GLU A 515 10.73 6.96 -4.08
CA GLU A 515 12.02 6.28 -4.12
C GLU A 515 13.18 7.27 -3.93
N TRP A 516 13.16 8.40 -4.67
CA TRP A 516 14.14 9.45 -4.51
C TRP A 516 14.15 10.02 -3.09
N THR A 517 12.98 10.29 -2.52
CA THR A 517 12.85 10.82 -1.16
C THR A 517 13.45 9.85 -0.14
N ARG A 518 13.16 8.55 -0.26
CA ARG A 518 13.74 7.55 0.64
C ARG A 518 15.28 7.52 0.55
N LYS A 519 15.82 7.58 -0.66
CA LYS A 519 17.28 7.68 -0.86
C LYS A 519 17.84 8.95 -0.23
N ARG A 520 17.13 10.08 -0.37
CA ARG A 520 17.55 11.38 0.14
C ARG A 520 17.52 11.49 1.66
N VAL A 521 16.45 11.05 2.31
CA VAL A 521 16.35 11.09 3.78
C VAL A 521 17.08 9.94 4.46
N GLY A 522 17.45 8.90 3.70
CA GLY A 522 18.15 7.72 4.21
C GLY A 522 17.26 6.78 5.05
N PRO A 523 17.83 5.71 5.61
CA PRO A 523 17.08 4.70 6.34
C PRO A 523 16.52 5.22 7.67
N ASP A 524 17.20 6.17 8.28
CA ASP A 524 16.77 6.78 9.54
C ASP A 524 15.90 8.03 9.32
N GLY A 525 15.76 8.50 8.08
CA GLY A 525 14.92 9.61 7.73
C GLY A 525 13.44 9.25 7.78
N MET A 526 12.57 10.25 7.75
CA MET A 526 11.13 10.08 7.93
C MET A 526 10.36 10.50 6.69
N ILE A 527 9.43 9.65 6.26
CA ILE A 527 8.46 9.95 5.21
C ILE A 527 7.07 9.72 5.79
N ILE A 528 6.28 10.77 5.80
CA ILE A 528 4.88 10.73 6.18
C ILE A 528 4.06 10.95 4.93
N LEU A 529 3.13 10.04 4.61
CA LEU A 529 2.25 10.16 3.46
C LEU A 529 0.82 10.40 3.92
N HIS A 530 0.21 11.45 3.42
CA HIS A 530 -1.23 11.64 3.55
C HIS A 530 -1.94 10.97 2.39
N ASN A 531 -2.57 9.86 2.69
CA ASN A 531 -3.25 9.03 1.71
C ASN A 531 -4.71 8.81 2.13
N THR A 532 -5.51 9.86 1.95
CA THR A 532 -6.93 9.88 2.36
C THR A 532 -7.84 8.98 1.55
N MET A 533 -7.37 8.48 0.42
CA MET A 533 -8.31 8.04 -0.61
C MET A 533 -8.31 6.53 -0.84
N ALA A 534 -7.16 5.89 -0.76
CA ALA A 534 -7.00 4.46 -0.92
C ALA A 534 -5.58 4.03 -0.52
N PRO A 535 -5.35 2.82 -0.02
CA PRO A 535 -4.00 2.29 0.10
C PRO A 535 -3.33 2.31 -1.28
N MET A 536 -2.06 2.69 -1.31
CA MET A 536 -1.23 2.64 -2.51
C MET A 536 0.11 2.02 -2.11
N PHE A 537 0.16 0.69 -2.09
CA PHE A 537 1.32 -0.04 -1.55
C PHE A 537 2.63 0.34 -2.22
N ALA A 538 2.60 0.59 -3.53
CA ALA A 538 3.79 0.98 -4.27
C ALA A 538 4.43 2.28 -3.78
N THR A 539 3.67 3.18 -3.18
CA THR A 539 4.18 4.43 -2.59
C THR A 539 4.27 4.34 -1.07
N GLU A 540 3.26 3.78 -0.41
CA GLU A 540 3.22 3.64 1.04
C GLU A 540 4.36 2.78 1.60
N ASN A 541 4.83 1.83 0.81
CA ASN A 541 5.95 0.99 1.20
C ASN A 541 7.25 1.76 1.46
N PHE A 542 7.38 2.98 0.95
CA PHE A 542 8.50 3.88 1.26
C PHE A 542 8.28 4.69 2.54
N ALA A 543 7.05 4.76 3.03
CA ALA A 543 6.68 5.60 4.15
C ALA A 543 6.96 4.96 5.51
N ASP A 544 7.11 5.84 6.50
CA ASP A 544 7.22 5.50 7.91
C ASP A 544 5.89 5.61 8.61
N TYR A 545 5.10 6.58 8.16
CA TYR A 545 3.75 6.85 8.61
C TYR A 545 2.85 7.09 7.42
N VAL A 546 1.65 6.54 7.47
CA VAL A 546 0.61 6.80 6.49
C VAL A 546 -0.56 7.45 7.22
N VAL A 547 -0.80 8.71 6.92
CA VAL A 547 -2.00 9.42 7.37
C VAL A 547 -3.14 9.02 6.45
N GLY A 548 -4.08 8.28 7.00
CA GLY A 548 -5.24 7.80 6.27
C GLY A 548 -6.54 8.16 6.97
N MET A 549 -7.67 7.83 6.37
CA MET A 549 -8.99 7.86 7.00
C MET A 549 -9.58 9.25 7.27
N GLU A 550 -9.12 10.27 6.59
CA GLU A 550 -9.77 11.59 6.64
C GLU A 550 -11.24 11.54 6.20
N TRP A 551 -11.58 10.62 5.33
CA TRP A 551 -12.95 10.39 4.86
C TRP A 551 -13.95 10.00 5.96
N GLY A 552 -13.48 9.48 7.09
CA GLY A 552 -14.30 9.19 8.27
C GLY A 552 -14.86 10.42 8.97
N TYR A 553 -14.43 11.62 8.59
CA TYR A 553 -14.81 12.88 9.22
C TYR A 553 -16.34 13.09 9.27
N GLY A 554 -17.03 12.84 8.16
CA GLY A 554 -18.49 12.95 8.11
C GLY A 554 -19.21 11.86 8.93
N ALA A 555 -18.68 10.66 8.96
CA ALA A 555 -19.26 9.56 9.74
C ALA A 555 -19.03 9.75 11.25
N LEU A 556 -17.92 10.40 11.65
CA LEU A 556 -17.63 10.72 13.04
C LEU A 556 -18.58 11.76 13.62
N LEU A 557 -19.18 12.62 12.80
CA LEU A 557 -20.20 13.58 13.24
C LEU A 557 -21.53 12.94 13.59
N THR A 558 -21.83 11.78 13.02
CA THR A 558 -23.09 11.05 13.22
C THR A 558 -23.01 9.93 14.24
N GLY A 559 -21.82 9.62 14.72
CA GLY A 559 -21.50 8.55 15.64
C GLY A 559 -20.36 7.66 15.11
N ILE A 560 -19.55 7.16 16.02
CA ILE A 560 -18.45 6.27 15.66
C ILE A 560 -19.03 4.86 15.48
N PRO A 561 -18.85 4.21 14.32
CA PRO A 561 -19.33 2.84 14.14
C PRO A 561 -18.68 1.91 15.17
N PRO A 562 -19.36 0.85 15.60
CA PRO A 562 -18.76 -0.16 16.45
C PRO A 562 -17.45 -0.69 15.85
N VAL A 563 -16.45 -0.96 16.68
CA VAL A 563 -15.14 -1.48 16.22
C VAL A 563 -15.30 -2.69 15.29
N ARG A 564 -16.32 -3.50 15.49
CA ARG A 564 -16.57 -4.69 14.65
C ARG A 564 -17.09 -4.34 13.25
N ASP A 565 -17.61 -3.14 13.06
CA ASP A 565 -18.21 -2.64 11.80
C ASP A 565 -17.30 -1.60 11.11
N LEU A 566 -16.08 -1.45 11.58
CA LEU A 566 -15.12 -0.56 10.93
C LEU A 566 -14.87 -1.00 9.48
N PRO A 567 -14.70 -0.05 8.57
CA PRO A 567 -14.34 -0.33 7.20
C PRO A 567 -13.09 -1.19 7.06
N ALA A 568 -12.99 -1.93 5.96
CA ALA A 568 -11.86 -2.80 5.66
C ALA A 568 -10.52 -2.06 5.72
N GLU A 569 -10.48 -0.80 5.30
CA GLU A 569 -9.31 0.06 5.35
C GLU A 569 -8.78 0.24 6.79
N TRP A 570 -9.65 0.49 7.76
CA TRP A 570 -9.27 0.58 9.17
C TRP A 570 -8.67 -0.73 9.67
N ASN A 571 -9.32 -1.82 9.31
CA ASN A 571 -8.87 -3.15 9.69
C ASN A 571 -7.49 -3.45 9.11
N PHE A 572 -7.28 -3.05 7.85
CA PHE A 572 -6.01 -3.24 7.18
C PHE A 572 -4.92 -2.29 7.72
N ALA A 573 -5.26 -1.03 7.94
CA ALA A 573 -4.36 -0.06 8.52
C ALA A 573 -3.86 -0.50 9.90
N GLY A 574 -4.75 -1.02 10.74
CA GLY A 574 -4.40 -1.54 12.07
C GLY A 574 -3.51 -2.77 12.04
N ALA A 575 -3.56 -3.56 10.98
CA ALA A 575 -2.69 -4.73 10.83
C ALA A 575 -1.27 -4.38 10.39
N ARG A 576 -1.02 -3.16 9.96
CA ARG A 576 0.30 -2.72 9.54
C ARG A 576 1.14 -2.33 10.75
N SER A 577 2.33 -2.89 10.85
CA SER A 577 3.33 -2.48 11.85
C SER A 577 4.05 -1.18 11.46
N ARG A 578 3.39 -0.23 10.80
CA ARG A 578 4.04 0.92 10.17
C ARG A 578 3.61 2.26 10.71
N GLY A 579 3.26 2.38 11.96
CA GLY A 579 2.88 3.69 12.48
C GLY A 579 1.82 4.36 11.60
N VAL A 580 0.79 3.61 11.20
CA VAL A 580 -0.34 4.20 10.46
C VAL A 580 -1.03 5.17 11.38
N ILE A 581 -1.10 6.40 10.94
CA ILE A 581 -1.74 7.48 11.69
C ILE A 581 -3.16 7.59 11.18
N GLY A 582 -4.11 7.28 12.03
CA GLY A 582 -5.52 7.56 11.75
C GLY A 582 -5.76 9.06 11.86
N TYR A 583 -6.08 9.70 10.74
CA TYR A 583 -6.58 11.06 10.76
C TYR A 583 -8.03 11.06 11.21
N GLY A 584 -8.22 11.15 12.49
CA GLY A 584 -9.52 11.25 13.09
C GLY A 584 -9.62 12.59 13.79
N THR A 585 -9.64 13.68 13.06
CA THR A 585 -10.01 14.95 13.66
C THR A 585 -11.48 14.90 14.02
N LEU A 586 -11.74 14.96 15.28
CA LEU A 586 -13.06 15.31 15.74
C LEU A 586 -13.34 16.74 15.29
N ALA A 587 -14.54 16.97 14.77
CA ALA A 587 -14.94 18.31 14.44
C ALA A 587 -14.74 19.20 15.68
N PRO A 588 -14.30 20.44 15.50
CA PRO A 588 -14.23 21.38 16.60
C PRO A 588 -15.56 21.42 17.35
N GLY A 589 -15.53 21.20 18.66
CA GLY A 589 -16.73 21.12 19.51
C GLY A 589 -17.38 19.72 19.61
N ALA A 590 -16.73 18.67 19.09
CA ALA A 590 -17.19 17.31 19.36
C ALA A 590 -17.11 16.99 20.88
N PRO A 591 -18.05 16.21 21.41
CA PRO A 591 -18.03 15.83 22.83
C PRO A 591 -16.75 15.07 23.18
N GLU A 592 -16.14 15.34 24.32
CA GLU A 592 -14.97 14.61 24.85
C GLU A 592 -15.16 13.09 24.80
N SER A 593 -16.37 12.64 25.06
CA SER A 593 -16.74 11.23 24.98
C SER A 593 -16.51 10.59 23.62
N LEU A 594 -16.66 11.34 22.53
CA LEU A 594 -16.37 10.84 21.17
C LEU A 594 -14.87 10.80 20.90
N SER A 595 -14.10 11.80 21.35
CA SER A 595 -12.64 11.82 21.26
C SER A 595 -12.04 10.61 21.93
N ARG A 596 -12.54 10.32 23.13
CA ARG A 596 -12.07 9.18 23.91
C ARG A 596 -12.40 7.84 23.26
N LEU A 597 -13.62 7.70 22.70
CA LEU A 597 -14.03 6.49 21.98
C LEU A 597 -13.19 6.27 20.71
N GLN A 598 -12.90 7.34 19.98
CA GLN A 598 -12.03 7.29 18.82
C GLN A 598 -10.60 6.85 19.20
N ALA A 599 -10.03 7.44 20.24
CA ALA A 599 -8.71 7.04 20.72
C ALA A 599 -8.67 5.56 21.12
N LEU A 600 -9.71 5.09 21.77
CA LEU A 600 -9.84 3.67 22.13
C LEU A 600 -9.93 2.78 20.87
N GLN A 601 -10.69 3.18 19.87
CA GLN A 601 -10.76 2.44 18.60
C GLN A 601 -9.41 2.39 17.88
N THR A 602 -8.65 3.50 17.84
CA THR A 602 -7.33 3.50 17.22
C THR A 602 -6.39 2.54 17.94
N LEU A 603 -6.38 2.53 19.27
CA LEU A 603 -5.59 1.58 20.05
C LEU A 603 -5.95 0.11 19.77
N LEU A 604 -7.25 -0.18 19.64
CA LEU A 604 -7.73 -1.55 19.43
C LEU A 604 -7.53 -2.04 17.99
N THR A 605 -7.30 -1.16 17.06
CA THR A 605 -7.01 -1.49 15.65
C THR A 605 -5.53 -1.35 15.29
N GLY A 606 -4.66 -1.00 16.23
CA GLY A 606 -3.24 -0.80 16.00
C GLY A 606 -2.90 0.45 15.18
N VAL A 607 -3.85 1.38 15.08
CA VAL A 607 -3.69 2.65 14.36
C VAL A 607 -3.25 3.71 15.36
N ALA A 608 -2.18 4.45 15.06
CA ALA A 608 -1.75 5.55 15.88
C ALA A 608 -2.67 6.77 15.68
N PRO A 609 -3.01 7.51 16.75
CA PRO A 609 -3.81 8.71 16.62
C PRO A 609 -2.99 9.90 16.14
N TRP A 610 -3.62 10.74 15.33
CA TRP A 610 -3.14 12.08 15.00
C TRP A 610 -4.33 13.04 14.88
N PRO A 611 -4.28 14.20 15.50
CA PRO A 611 -3.34 14.58 16.56
C PRO A 611 -3.54 13.69 17.80
N ALA A 612 -2.46 13.49 18.57
CA ALA A 612 -2.56 12.78 19.83
C ALA A 612 -3.40 13.61 20.81
N SER A 613 -4.66 13.21 21.01
CA SER A 613 -5.60 13.95 21.87
C SER A 613 -5.14 13.97 23.33
N HIS A 614 -5.06 15.13 23.92
CA HIS A 614 -4.74 15.29 25.34
C HIS A 614 -5.79 14.60 26.25
N GLU A 615 -7.02 14.51 25.80
CA GLU A 615 -8.16 13.96 26.55
C GLU A 615 -8.10 12.43 26.69
N ALA A 616 -7.26 11.78 25.90
CA ALA A 616 -7.08 10.33 25.91
C ALA A 616 -5.65 9.89 26.28
N THR A 617 -4.88 10.77 26.91
CA THR A 617 -3.47 10.50 27.29
C THR A 617 -3.33 9.25 28.15
N ASP A 618 -4.29 8.95 29.01
CA ASP A 618 -4.31 7.75 29.83
C ASP A 618 -4.41 6.48 28.97
N LEU A 619 -5.17 6.49 27.88
CA LEU A 619 -5.25 5.38 26.93
C LEU A 619 -3.91 5.15 26.23
N TYR A 620 -3.27 6.23 25.77
CA TYR A 620 -1.96 6.11 25.10
C TYR A 620 -0.84 5.73 26.07
N ASN A 621 -0.97 6.03 27.35
CA ASN A 621 -0.05 5.57 28.37
C ASN A 621 0.00 4.02 28.45
N LEU A 622 -1.05 3.32 28.01
CA LEU A 622 -1.04 1.86 27.92
C LEU A 622 0.01 1.32 26.94
N LEU A 623 0.43 2.11 25.96
CA LEU A 623 1.49 1.70 25.03
C LEU A 623 2.90 1.81 25.61
N ARG A 624 3.10 2.65 26.62
CA ARG A 624 4.45 2.88 27.20
C ARG A 624 5.11 1.58 27.73
N PRO A 625 4.42 0.71 28.46
CA PRO A 625 5.03 -0.51 28.95
C PRO A 625 5.38 -1.51 27.86
N ILE A 626 4.76 -1.42 26.68
CA ILE A 626 5.08 -2.25 25.52
C ILE A 626 6.44 -1.83 24.96
N GLY A 627 6.77 -0.53 25.08
CA GLY A 627 8.00 0.02 24.55
C GLY A 627 7.96 0.15 23.02
N ASN A 628 8.85 -0.53 22.31
CA ASN A 628 8.86 -0.54 20.86
C ASN A 628 7.75 -1.46 20.32
N VAL A 629 6.58 -0.90 20.05
CA VAL A 629 5.42 -1.61 19.50
C VAL A 629 5.69 -2.16 18.10
N GLU A 630 6.61 -1.56 17.36
CA GLU A 630 6.98 -1.99 16.00
C GLU A 630 7.77 -3.31 16.00
N SER A 631 8.36 -3.66 17.14
CA SER A 631 8.99 -4.98 17.31
C SER A 631 7.99 -6.09 17.61
N CYS A 632 6.73 -5.75 17.81
CA CYS A 632 5.67 -6.71 18.13
C CYS A 632 4.93 -7.14 16.86
N LYS A 633 4.47 -8.39 16.83
CA LYS A 633 3.38 -8.77 15.94
C LYS A 633 2.07 -8.29 16.55
N PHE A 634 1.27 -7.63 15.74
CA PHE A 634 -0.04 -7.13 16.13
C PHE A 634 -1.15 -8.07 15.65
N GLU A 635 -2.13 -8.34 16.50
CA GLU A 635 -3.39 -8.97 16.14
C GLU A 635 -4.54 -8.30 16.90
N ASP A 636 -5.66 -8.17 16.23
CA ASP A 636 -6.88 -7.70 16.85
C ASP A 636 -7.79 -8.87 17.33
N TRP A 637 -8.98 -8.53 17.81
CA TRP A 637 -9.97 -9.48 18.33
C TRP A 637 -10.39 -10.58 17.36
N ARG A 638 -10.19 -10.40 16.05
CA ARG A 638 -10.57 -11.37 15.00
C ARG A 638 -9.67 -12.59 14.98
N SER A 639 -8.49 -12.50 15.53
CA SER A 639 -7.58 -13.64 15.66
C SER A 639 -8.15 -14.78 16.53
N GLY A 640 -9.07 -14.45 17.43
CA GLY A 640 -9.62 -15.40 18.38
C GLY A 640 -8.64 -15.88 19.46
N ALA A 641 -7.46 -15.25 19.56
CA ALA A 641 -6.50 -15.54 20.63
C ALA A 641 -6.97 -15.02 21.99
N VAL A 642 -7.80 -13.98 21.99
CA VAL A 642 -8.34 -13.38 23.21
C VAL A 642 -9.86 -13.28 23.12
N SER A 643 -10.56 -13.74 24.12
CA SER A 643 -12.03 -13.65 24.24
C SER A 643 -12.42 -12.86 25.48
N THR A 644 -13.23 -11.84 25.26
CA THR A 644 -13.79 -11.00 26.34
C THR A 644 -15.16 -11.48 26.81
N GLY A 645 -15.87 -12.25 25.99
CA GLY A 645 -17.21 -12.74 26.33
C GLY A 645 -18.30 -11.66 26.32
N ASP A 646 -17.95 -10.41 25.99
CA ASP A 646 -18.84 -9.25 25.93
C ASP A 646 -18.70 -8.55 24.57
N ASN A 647 -19.82 -8.14 23.97
CA ASN A 647 -19.82 -7.49 22.64
C ASN A 647 -19.28 -6.07 22.66
N ASP A 648 -19.41 -5.37 23.79
CA ASP A 648 -18.89 -4.02 23.96
C ASP A 648 -17.40 -4.00 24.31
N CYS A 649 -16.82 -5.18 24.54
CA CYS A 649 -15.43 -5.30 24.92
C CYS A 649 -14.64 -6.05 23.85
N VAL A 650 -13.56 -5.47 23.40
CA VAL A 650 -12.67 -6.02 22.38
C VAL A 650 -11.22 -5.93 22.82
N SER A 651 -10.36 -6.71 22.18
CA SER A 651 -8.95 -6.76 22.53
C SER A 651 -8.05 -6.57 21.33
N ALA A 652 -6.85 -6.05 21.59
CA ALA A 652 -5.73 -6.01 20.66
C ALA A 652 -4.52 -6.67 21.34
N VAL A 653 -3.72 -7.39 20.54
CA VAL A 653 -2.57 -8.15 21.02
C VAL A 653 -1.31 -7.62 20.35
N TYR A 654 -0.32 -7.26 21.15
CA TYR A 654 1.04 -6.97 20.73
C TYR A 654 1.93 -8.07 21.32
N SER A 655 2.56 -8.90 20.49
CA SER A 655 3.36 -10.02 20.98
C SER A 655 4.74 -10.06 20.35
N ARG A 656 5.71 -10.54 21.13
CA ARG A 656 7.07 -10.86 20.71
C ARG A 656 7.52 -12.13 21.41
N PRO A 657 8.63 -12.74 21.00
CA PRO A 657 9.06 -14.01 21.61
C PRO A 657 9.11 -13.95 23.14
N GLY A 658 8.40 -14.86 23.81
CA GLY A 658 8.36 -14.97 25.26
C GLY A 658 7.38 -14.05 26.00
N GLU A 659 6.71 -13.12 25.32
CA GLU A 659 5.74 -12.25 25.99
C GLU A 659 4.63 -11.72 25.04
N ALA A 660 3.49 -11.39 25.64
CA ALA A 660 2.37 -10.75 24.97
C ALA A 660 1.78 -9.62 25.83
N TYR A 661 1.40 -8.55 25.18
CA TYR A 661 0.71 -7.40 25.73
C TYR A 661 -0.67 -7.34 25.09
N ILE A 662 -1.72 -7.35 25.92
CA ILE A 662 -3.11 -7.39 25.46
C ILE A 662 -3.80 -6.12 25.96
N ILE A 663 -4.21 -5.27 25.06
CA ILE A 663 -5.08 -4.14 25.39
C ILE A 663 -6.51 -4.64 25.34
N ALA A 664 -7.19 -4.60 26.47
CA ALA A 664 -8.61 -4.91 26.57
C ALA A 664 -9.39 -3.60 26.74
N GLY A 665 -10.24 -3.29 25.77
CA GLY A 665 -11.00 -2.05 25.70
C GLY A 665 -12.50 -2.28 25.92
N ASN A 666 -13.12 -1.35 26.63
CA ASN A 666 -14.56 -1.29 26.88
C ASN A 666 -15.15 -0.09 26.15
N LEU A 667 -15.94 -0.35 25.12
CA LEU A 667 -16.58 0.66 24.28
C LEU A 667 -17.88 1.22 24.87
N SER A 668 -18.37 0.63 25.95
CA SER A 668 -19.63 1.03 26.59
C SER A 668 -19.47 2.20 27.57
N ASP A 669 -20.58 2.84 27.91
CA ASP A 669 -20.67 3.95 28.86
C ASP A 669 -20.64 3.51 30.34
N SER A 670 -20.51 2.24 30.62
CA SER A 670 -20.48 1.70 31.98
C SER A 670 -19.20 0.91 32.23
N ARG A 671 -18.71 0.97 33.45
CA ARG A 671 -17.61 0.12 33.92
C ARG A 671 -18.01 -1.36 33.77
N LYS A 672 -17.07 -2.19 33.34
CA LYS A 672 -17.24 -3.64 33.17
C LYS A 672 -16.26 -4.42 34.06
N ASP A 673 -16.80 -5.36 34.84
CA ASP A 673 -16.00 -6.39 35.51
C ASP A 673 -16.06 -7.65 34.64
N MET A 674 -14.90 -8.07 34.14
CA MET A 674 -14.81 -9.05 33.06
C MET A 674 -13.84 -10.16 33.34
N ARG A 675 -14.14 -11.30 32.73
CA ARG A 675 -13.23 -12.45 32.68
C ARG A 675 -12.69 -12.59 31.25
N ILE A 676 -11.43 -12.19 31.06
CA ILE A 676 -10.72 -12.31 29.78
C ILE A 676 -10.07 -13.69 29.70
N LYS A 677 -10.34 -14.45 28.64
CA LYS A 677 -9.69 -15.71 28.33
C LYS A 677 -8.65 -15.55 27.27
N VAL A 678 -7.43 -16.04 27.53
CA VAL A 678 -6.32 -15.99 26.59
C VAL A 678 -5.94 -17.42 26.19
N ASP A 679 -6.04 -17.69 24.89
CA ASP A 679 -5.53 -18.91 24.27
C ASP A 679 -4.07 -18.66 23.84
N CYS A 680 -3.15 -19.02 24.74
CA CYS A 680 -1.73 -18.80 24.54
C CYS A 680 -1.16 -19.51 23.31
N ALA A 681 -1.80 -20.59 22.84
CA ALA A 681 -1.35 -21.31 21.64
C ALA A 681 -1.70 -20.58 20.33
N LYS A 682 -2.71 -19.72 20.37
CA LYS A 682 -3.14 -18.90 19.23
C LYS A 682 -2.46 -17.54 19.14
N LEU A 683 -1.67 -17.16 20.13
CA LEU A 683 -0.91 -15.93 20.06
C LEU A 683 0.09 -15.97 18.88
N PRO A 684 0.43 -14.84 18.25
CA PRO A 684 1.43 -14.79 17.15
C PRO A 684 2.78 -15.41 17.54
N TYR A 685 3.14 -15.31 18.82
CA TYR A 685 4.21 -16.07 19.46
C TYR A 685 3.58 -16.86 20.61
N PRO A 686 3.38 -18.17 20.44
CA PRO A 686 2.77 -19.01 21.47
C PRO A 686 3.52 -18.97 22.81
N LEU A 687 2.77 -18.85 23.90
CA LEU A 687 3.30 -18.86 25.26
C LEU A 687 2.91 -20.15 26.00
N LYS A 688 3.68 -20.52 27.03
CA LYS A 688 3.45 -21.73 27.81
C LYS A 688 2.22 -21.63 28.73
N GLY A 689 1.80 -20.41 29.07
CA GLY A 689 0.64 -20.18 29.90
C GLY A 689 0.50 -18.73 30.38
N THR A 690 -0.47 -18.51 31.26
CA THR A 690 -0.80 -17.19 31.82
C THR A 690 -0.34 -17.00 33.28
N ASN A 691 0.53 -17.86 33.77
CA ASN A 691 0.93 -17.86 35.20
C ASN A 691 1.68 -16.59 35.63
N SER A 692 2.38 -15.95 34.70
CA SER A 692 3.05 -14.66 34.92
C SER A 692 2.24 -13.53 34.31
N SER A 693 1.10 -13.19 34.94
CA SER A 693 0.20 -12.15 34.44
C SER A 693 0.14 -10.95 35.35
N ARG A 694 0.10 -9.78 34.78
CA ARG A 694 -0.10 -8.50 35.47
C ARG A 694 -0.93 -7.56 34.61
N VAL A 695 -1.65 -6.66 35.25
CA VAL A 695 -2.50 -5.63 34.62
C VAL A 695 -1.95 -4.25 34.91
N PHE A 696 -1.88 -3.42 33.88
CA PHE A 696 -1.56 -2.00 33.96
C PHE A 696 -2.81 -1.19 33.69
N ASP A 697 -3.16 -0.32 34.62
CA ASP A 697 -4.36 0.52 34.54
C ASP A 697 -4.10 1.92 33.92
N GLY A 698 -2.91 2.12 33.33
CA GLY A 698 -2.45 3.42 32.83
C GLY A 698 -1.56 4.17 33.83
N ILE A 699 -1.52 3.75 35.09
CA ILE A 699 -0.76 4.37 36.17
C ILE A 699 0.22 3.39 36.80
N ARG A 700 -0.27 2.21 37.17
CA ARG A 700 0.51 1.21 37.93
C ARG A 700 0.24 -0.21 37.47
N TRP A 701 1.20 -1.09 37.74
CA TRP A 701 1.07 -2.51 37.56
C TRP A 701 0.45 -3.18 38.78
N MET A 702 -0.51 -4.07 38.54
CA MET A 702 -1.15 -4.88 39.53
C MET A 702 -0.94 -6.37 39.16
N LYS A 703 -0.55 -7.18 40.12
CA LYS A 703 -0.49 -8.63 39.92
C LYS A 703 -1.90 -9.18 39.85
N VAL A 704 -2.18 -10.02 38.89
CA VAL A 704 -3.46 -10.71 38.76
C VAL A 704 -3.22 -12.22 38.78
N ASN A 705 -4.15 -12.95 39.38
CA ASN A 705 -4.10 -14.39 39.38
C ASN A 705 -4.82 -14.90 38.13
N ALA A 706 -4.12 -15.68 37.32
CA ALA A 706 -4.77 -16.43 36.27
C ALA A 706 -5.58 -17.56 36.90
N GLY A 707 -6.87 -17.57 36.62
CA GLY A 707 -7.76 -18.67 36.96
C GLY A 707 -7.53 -19.89 36.06
N ALA A 708 -8.31 -20.92 36.27
CA ALA A 708 -8.30 -22.12 35.44
C ALA A 708 -8.50 -21.73 33.94
N GLN A 709 -7.78 -22.40 33.06
CA GLN A 709 -7.85 -22.20 31.60
C GLN A 709 -7.41 -20.81 31.08
N GLY A 710 -6.48 -20.14 31.78
CA GLY A 710 -5.95 -18.84 31.30
C GLY A 710 -6.91 -17.67 31.45
N ALA A 711 -7.94 -17.78 32.27
CA ALA A 711 -8.88 -16.70 32.51
C ALA A 711 -8.31 -15.68 33.50
N ILE A 712 -8.42 -14.39 33.19
CA ILE A 712 -7.93 -13.27 33.99
C ILE A 712 -9.12 -12.33 34.27
N ASP A 713 -9.41 -12.14 35.58
CA ASP A 713 -10.46 -11.20 35.98
C ASP A 713 -9.92 -9.78 36.03
N VAL A 714 -10.59 -8.86 35.34
CA VAL A 714 -10.20 -7.45 35.22
C VAL A 714 -11.41 -6.52 35.31
N THR A 715 -11.17 -5.33 35.81
CA THR A 715 -12.14 -4.24 35.77
C THR A 715 -11.69 -3.23 34.70
N ILE A 716 -12.55 -2.92 33.73
CA ILE A 716 -12.28 -1.96 32.65
C ILE A 716 -13.20 -0.76 32.83
N PRO A 717 -12.67 0.47 32.92
CA PRO A 717 -13.47 1.69 33.00
C PRO A 717 -14.41 1.86 31.80
N ALA A 718 -15.48 2.63 31.97
CA ALA A 718 -16.32 3.09 30.86
C ALA A 718 -15.46 3.81 29.81
N ARG A 719 -15.64 3.50 28.53
CA ARG A 719 -14.87 4.07 27.41
C ARG A 719 -13.36 4.09 27.70
N GLY A 720 -12.86 3.02 28.28
CA GLY A 720 -11.50 2.88 28.74
C GLY A 720 -10.89 1.55 28.37
N ALA A 721 -9.64 1.38 28.74
CA ALA A 721 -8.92 0.15 28.52
C ALA A 721 -7.94 -0.17 29.65
N VAL A 722 -7.50 -1.40 29.71
CA VAL A 722 -6.39 -1.87 30.53
C VAL A 722 -5.41 -2.65 29.66
N LEU A 723 -4.15 -2.69 30.09
CA LEU A 723 -3.11 -3.50 29.45
C LEU A 723 -2.80 -4.72 30.33
N LEU A 724 -2.97 -5.90 29.76
CA LEU A 724 -2.48 -7.13 30.36
C LEU A 724 -1.10 -7.46 29.79
N HIS A 725 -0.18 -7.87 30.63
CA HIS A 725 1.11 -8.41 30.22
C HIS A 725 1.21 -9.87 30.69
N ILE A 726 1.54 -10.74 29.78
CA ILE A 726 1.75 -12.16 29.98
C ILE A 726 3.14 -12.50 29.48
N ALA A 727 3.90 -13.23 30.28
CA ALA A 727 5.23 -13.70 29.90
C ALA A 727 5.42 -15.17 30.32
N ASP A 728 6.32 -15.87 29.60
CA ASP A 728 6.73 -17.25 29.90
C ASP A 728 7.46 -17.39 31.22
#